data_d463147844b00752cd87a847322fc834
#
_entry.id   d463147844b00752cd87a847322fc834
#
_cell.length_a   1.000
_cell.length_b   1.000
_cell.length_c   1.000
_cell.angle_alpha   90.00
_cell.angle_beta   90.00
_cell.angle_gamma   90.00
#
_symmetry.space_group_name_H-M   'P 1'
#
loop_
_entity.id
_entity.type
_entity.pdbx_description
1 polymer ?
#
loop_
_entity_poly.entity_id
_entity_poly.type
_entity_poly.pdbx_seq_one_letter_code
_entity_poly.pdbx_strand_id
1 'polypeptide(L)'
;MFRTLPRMLVAAVVLAAGVVAAAAPAEAATSITINGGSAGRTFDGVGAVSGGGGNSRLLIDYPEPQRGQILDYLFKPGYGAALQILKVEMGGDTNSTSGAEPSHAHFRGDLDCNRGYEWWLMEQAKARNPGIKLVGLPWGAPGWIGNGTFFSDDLTGYYLSWLGCAKQHGLTIDYLTSVQNEKQWSADWTVTLRNALNANGYSAVKVISGDSWPGDWGPASAISTNTAYRNATDVLSAHYTCGYLSAQTSCSVPASVIGTGKTLWSSENGSQDYNDGAKPLARGINRVYLDGKMTAYLNWDLIAATTPNIPWPTVGLILANQPWSGFYSVGKDAWALAHTTQFTAPGWKYLDASSGYLGGNRANGSYVTLRSPSTGDYSTIVETMDATAAQTLNLNVTGGLSTGQVHVWATNLNSNNPADHFGHTADITPSGGAFSLTAQPGYLYTITTTTGQGKGTAASPAQGSLNLPYSDDFDGYAKGKEAKYLMDMEGAFETSACGAGRSGTCVRQAAPQKTIPWKKFVDPYALLGNVAWSTYTVNADVLLEKPGSVQLLGRVGSQDTGNQGAVNAYYLRISDAGAWSIQRNNTSQQVTTLRSGTATALGTNSWHKLSLGFSGSTITASLDGAVLGTVTDSTFPAGQVGIGTSTGETAQFDNLAVTGSGGGSTSVLRNAASSRCLDVPNVSQTNGTQVALWDCNGGGNQQWTLTSGKQLLVYGAKCLDAEGASTSAGTRAIIWDCTAGTNQQWNANADGTITGVASGLCLGPGGTGNSAPVTLQACTGSSAQKWARS
;
A
#
# COMPACT_ATOMS: atom_id res chain seq x y z
N MET A 1 76.36 22.59 46.35
CA MET A 1 76.29 21.41 47.21
C MET A 1 75.24 20.46 46.61
N PHE A 2 75.67 19.39 46.03
CA PHE A 2 74.87 18.37 45.41
C PHE A 2 74.26 17.50 46.48
N ARG A 3 72.94 17.16 46.34
CA ARG A 3 72.33 15.98 46.96
C ARG A 3 71.46 15.25 45.92
N THR A 4 71.92 14.09 45.58
CA THR A 4 71.26 13.03 44.78
C THR A 4 70.14 12.38 45.53
N LEU A 5 69.02 12.16 44.89
CA LEU A 5 67.90 11.30 45.33
C LEU A 5 67.80 10.05 44.42
N PRO A 6 67.48 8.90 44.94
CA PRO A 6 67.48 7.65 44.19
C PRO A 6 66.19 7.40 43.46
N ARG A 7 66.29 6.76 42.30
CA ARG A 7 65.18 6.24 41.49
C ARG A 7 64.52 5.03 42.17
N MET A 8 63.21 5.17 42.49
CA MET A 8 62.40 4.00 42.83
C MET A 8 61.84 3.43 41.55
N LEU A 9 62.07 2.15 41.27
CA LEU A 9 61.35 1.31 40.28
C LEU A 9 59.97 0.99 40.83
N VAL A 10 58.90 1.42 40.15
CA VAL A 10 57.56 0.95 40.38
C VAL A 10 57.26 -0.17 39.40
N ALA A 11 57.18 -1.41 39.92
CA ALA A 11 56.70 -2.55 39.17
C ALA A 11 55.15 -2.44 39.02
N ALA A 12 54.66 -2.23 37.79
CA ALA A 12 53.26 -2.28 37.50
C ALA A 12 52.82 -3.76 37.44
N VAL A 13 52.02 -4.20 38.40
CA VAL A 13 51.29 -5.46 38.35
C VAL A 13 50.03 -5.24 37.50
N VAL A 14 50.01 -5.79 36.31
CA VAL A 14 48.81 -5.85 35.45
C VAL A 14 47.92 -6.96 35.98
N LEU A 15 46.86 -6.59 36.72
CA LEU A 15 45.76 -7.51 37.01
C LEU A 15 44.92 -7.63 35.73
N ALA A 16 45.02 -8.74 35.04
CA ALA A 16 44.07 -9.16 34.02
C ALA A 16 42.74 -9.52 34.72
N ALA A 17 41.80 -8.55 34.76
CA ALA A 17 40.40 -8.83 35.11
C ALA A 17 39.79 -9.60 33.93
N GLY A 18 39.70 -10.90 34.02
CA GLY A 18 38.88 -11.71 33.11
C GLY A 18 37.43 -11.31 33.28
N VAL A 19 36.87 -10.64 32.28
CA VAL A 19 35.43 -10.46 32.19
C VAL A 19 34.82 -11.83 31.86
N VAL A 20 34.37 -12.53 32.90
CA VAL A 20 33.47 -13.67 32.74
C VAL A 20 32.16 -13.05 32.23
N ALA A 21 31.94 -13.10 30.94
CA ALA A 21 30.62 -12.85 30.39
C ALA A 21 29.68 -13.89 31.04
N ALA A 22 28.87 -13.48 31.98
CA ALA A 22 27.78 -14.30 32.49
C ALA A 22 26.93 -14.68 31.28
N ALA A 23 26.89 -15.95 30.91
CA ALA A 23 25.92 -16.44 29.96
C ALA A 23 24.53 -16.02 30.48
N ALA A 24 23.74 -15.31 29.67
CA ALA A 24 22.40 -15.03 30.00
C ALA A 24 21.69 -16.34 30.39
N PRO A 25 20.87 -16.36 31.44
CA PRO A 25 20.19 -17.58 31.84
C PRO A 25 19.42 -18.11 30.64
N ALA A 26 19.66 -19.36 30.25
CA ALA A 26 18.86 -20.03 29.23
C ALA A 26 17.42 -20.03 29.72
N GLU A 27 16.53 -19.41 28.93
CA GLU A 27 15.11 -19.45 29.24
C GLU A 27 14.63 -20.91 29.33
N ALA A 28 13.65 -21.17 30.22
CA ALA A 28 13.10 -22.50 30.39
C ALA A 28 12.53 -23.01 29.07
N ALA A 29 12.89 -24.22 28.68
CA ALA A 29 12.42 -24.85 27.46
C ALA A 29 10.88 -24.88 27.40
N THR A 30 10.27 -24.45 26.27
CA THR A 30 8.83 -24.55 26.06
C THR A 30 8.47 -25.96 25.61
N SER A 31 7.63 -26.65 26.35
CA SER A 31 7.07 -27.95 25.94
C SER A 31 5.74 -27.75 25.23
N ILE A 32 5.64 -28.27 24.01
CA ILE A 32 4.43 -28.16 23.16
C ILE A 32 3.94 -29.58 22.84
N THR A 33 2.76 -29.94 23.32
CA THR A 33 2.08 -31.18 22.90
C THR A 33 1.20 -30.87 21.70
N ILE A 34 1.56 -31.41 20.54
CA ILE A 34 0.75 -31.30 19.31
C ILE A 34 -0.27 -32.44 19.34
N ASN A 35 -1.49 -32.14 19.80
CA ASN A 35 -2.55 -33.15 20.00
C ASN A 35 -3.64 -33.01 18.93
N GLY A 36 -3.70 -33.95 18.00
CA GLY A 36 -4.72 -33.98 16.94
C GLY A 36 -6.16 -34.13 17.42
N GLY A 37 -6.37 -34.59 18.67
CA GLY A 37 -7.68 -34.60 19.28
C GLY A 37 -8.15 -33.26 19.87
N SER A 38 -7.31 -32.24 19.88
CA SER A 38 -7.68 -30.91 20.39
C SER A 38 -8.77 -30.28 19.51
N ALA A 39 -9.78 -29.68 20.18
CA ALA A 39 -10.82 -28.91 19.50
C ALA A 39 -10.36 -27.50 19.21
N GLY A 40 -10.81 -26.93 18.06
CA GLY A 40 -10.55 -25.55 17.66
C GLY A 40 -11.45 -25.14 16.51
N ARG A 41 -11.45 -23.85 16.17
CA ARG A 41 -12.25 -23.32 15.04
C ARG A 41 -11.69 -23.79 13.70
N THR A 42 -12.54 -23.72 12.68
CA THR A 42 -12.11 -23.94 11.29
C THR A 42 -11.36 -22.70 10.82
N PHE A 43 -10.23 -22.91 10.18
CA PHE A 43 -9.43 -21.86 9.53
C PHE A 43 -10.09 -21.47 8.20
N ASP A 44 -10.36 -20.18 8.01
CA ASP A 44 -10.96 -19.66 6.79
C ASP A 44 -9.90 -19.23 5.77
N GLY A 45 -8.73 -18.78 6.22
CA GLY A 45 -7.62 -18.43 5.34
C GLY A 45 -6.88 -17.15 5.73
N VAL A 46 -5.77 -16.93 5.05
CA VAL A 46 -5.01 -15.68 5.07
C VAL A 46 -5.02 -15.08 3.66
N GLY A 47 -5.23 -13.78 3.59
CA GLY A 47 -5.40 -13.09 2.34
C GLY A 47 -4.95 -11.63 2.36
N ALA A 48 -5.37 -10.91 1.32
CA ALA A 48 -5.12 -9.49 1.22
C ALA A 48 -6.25 -8.76 0.50
N VAL A 49 -6.23 -7.43 0.58
CA VAL A 49 -7.25 -6.52 0.08
C VAL A 49 -6.69 -5.77 -1.14
N SER A 50 -7.34 -5.90 -2.30
CA SER A 50 -7.22 -4.99 -3.44
C SER A 50 -8.39 -4.01 -3.33
N GLY A 51 -8.14 -2.83 -2.80
CA GLY A 51 -9.19 -1.85 -2.48
C GLY A 51 -8.67 -0.79 -1.52
N GLY A 52 -9.43 0.27 -1.38
CA GLY A 52 -8.96 1.55 -0.89
C GLY A 52 -8.48 2.40 -2.07
N GLY A 53 -8.92 2.05 -3.28
CA GLY A 53 -8.75 2.68 -4.57
C GLY A 53 -7.33 2.69 -5.11
N GLY A 54 -7.16 2.37 -6.38
CA GLY A 54 -5.93 2.61 -7.14
C GLY A 54 -4.66 1.86 -6.72
N ASN A 55 -4.60 1.21 -5.56
CA ASN A 55 -3.36 0.58 -5.07
C ASN A 55 -2.90 -0.66 -5.86
N SER A 56 -3.79 -1.31 -6.60
CA SER A 56 -3.47 -2.38 -7.56
C SER A 56 -3.50 -1.90 -9.02
N ARG A 57 -3.83 -0.62 -9.27
CA ARG A 57 -4.15 -0.11 -10.62
C ARG A 57 -3.01 -0.29 -11.62
N LEU A 58 -1.78 0.05 -11.23
CA LEU A 58 -0.65 -0.03 -12.16
C LEU A 58 -0.22 -1.47 -12.48
N LEU A 59 -0.72 -2.49 -11.76
CA LEU A 59 -0.34 -3.88 -12.00
C LEU A 59 -0.74 -4.37 -13.40
N ILE A 60 -1.92 -3.97 -13.89
CA ILE A 60 -2.39 -4.36 -15.22
C ILE A 60 -1.50 -3.80 -16.34
N ASP A 61 -0.82 -2.69 -16.09
CA ASP A 61 0.05 -2.01 -17.03
C ASP A 61 1.48 -2.59 -17.12
N TYR A 62 1.81 -3.52 -16.22
CA TYR A 62 3.12 -4.17 -16.25
C TYR A 62 3.31 -5.00 -17.53
N PRO A 63 4.53 -4.95 -18.11
CA PRO A 63 4.86 -5.82 -19.25
C PRO A 63 4.94 -7.29 -18.82
N GLU A 64 4.76 -8.20 -19.79
CA GLU A 64 5.14 -9.59 -19.61
C GLU A 64 6.66 -9.76 -19.84
N PRO A 65 7.35 -10.65 -19.10
CA PRO A 65 6.79 -11.62 -18.13
C PRO A 65 6.61 -11.08 -16.70
N GLN A 66 6.95 -9.81 -16.42
CA GLN A 66 6.98 -9.27 -15.05
C GLN A 66 5.61 -9.26 -14.40
N ARG A 67 4.56 -8.93 -15.14
CA ARG A 67 3.18 -9.01 -14.67
C ARG A 67 2.83 -10.42 -14.20
N GLY A 68 3.12 -11.42 -15.03
CA GLY A 68 2.92 -12.83 -14.68
C GLY A 68 3.71 -13.25 -13.45
N GLN A 69 4.97 -12.80 -13.30
CA GLN A 69 5.83 -13.08 -12.15
C GLN A 69 5.25 -12.51 -10.85
N ILE A 70 4.80 -11.25 -10.86
CA ILE A 70 4.17 -10.59 -9.70
C ILE A 70 2.93 -11.37 -9.26
N LEU A 71 2.06 -11.71 -10.20
CA LEU A 71 0.85 -12.48 -9.94
C LEU A 71 1.15 -13.88 -9.40
N ASP A 72 2.22 -14.53 -9.88
CA ASP A 72 2.68 -15.81 -9.35
C ASP A 72 3.15 -15.68 -7.89
N TYR A 73 3.89 -14.62 -7.55
CA TYR A 73 4.29 -14.34 -6.15
C TYR A 73 3.11 -14.10 -5.23
N LEU A 74 2.02 -13.50 -5.71
CA LEU A 74 0.82 -13.24 -4.91
C LEU A 74 -0.04 -14.51 -4.74
N PHE A 75 -0.31 -15.24 -5.81
CA PHE A 75 -1.42 -16.20 -5.82
C PHE A 75 -1.03 -17.66 -6.00
N LYS A 76 0.12 -17.95 -6.63
CA LYS A 76 0.45 -19.33 -7.01
C LYS A 76 0.83 -20.17 -5.79
N PRO A 77 0.13 -21.29 -5.53
CA PRO A 77 0.49 -22.20 -4.44
C PRO A 77 1.95 -22.70 -4.56
N GLY A 78 2.64 -22.78 -3.43
CA GLY A 78 4.01 -23.27 -3.38
C GLY A 78 5.05 -22.36 -4.07
N TYR A 79 4.80 -21.05 -4.16
CA TYR A 79 5.69 -20.15 -4.88
C TYR A 79 6.03 -18.84 -4.15
N GLY A 80 5.05 -18.16 -3.57
CA GLY A 80 5.19 -16.88 -2.90
C GLY A 80 4.24 -16.75 -1.72
N ALA A 81 3.51 -15.65 -1.65
CA ALA A 81 2.50 -15.43 -0.62
C ALA A 81 1.35 -16.45 -0.68
N ALA A 82 1.10 -17.06 -1.84
CA ALA A 82 0.10 -18.12 -2.04
C ALA A 82 -1.25 -17.80 -1.37
N LEU A 83 -1.77 -16.59 -1.59
CA LEU A 83 -2.96 -16.07 -0.91
C LEU A 83 -4.17 -16.99 -1.05
N GLN A 84 -4.94 -17.10 0.02
CA GLN A 84 -6.11 -17.98 0.13
C GLN A 84 -7.43 -17.20 0.06
N ILE A 85 -7.38 -15.88 0.30
CA ILE A 85 -8.52 -14.95 0.21
C ILE A 85 -8.05 -13.71 -0.56
N LEU A 86 -8.85 -13.27 -1.54
CA LEU A 86 -8.71 -11.98 -2.19
C LEU A 86 -9.98 -11.17 -1.96
N LYS A 87 -9.86 -10.05 -1.27
CA LYS A 87 -10.94 -9.09 -1.05
C LYS A 87 -10.73 -7.94 -2.01
N VAL A 88 -11.76 -7.61 -2.81
CA VAL A 88 -11.70 -6.55 -3.83
C VAL A 88 -12.70 -5.45 -3.54
N GLU A 89 -12.40 -4.25 -3.99
CA GLU A 89 -13.34 -3.15 -3.96
C GLU A 89 -14.43 -3.33 -5.01
N MET A 90 -15.69 -3.14 -4.61
CA MET A 90 -16.79 -2.95 -5.52
C MET A 90 -16.81 -1.47 -5.92
N GLY A 91 -16.38 -1.15 -7.12
CA GLY A 91 -16.12 0.21 -7.56
C GLY A 91 -17.27 1.19 -7.31
N GLY A 92 -16.95 2.40 -6.90
CA GLY A 92 -17.90 3.44 -6.55
C GLY A 92 -17.68 4.77 -7.28
N ASP A 93 -16.72 4.84 -8.21
CA ASP A 93 -16.32 6.06 -8.94
C ASP A 93 -15.83 7.18 -8.00
N THR A 94 -15.33 6.84 -6.82
CA THR A 94 -14.93 7.81 -5.80
C THR A 94 -13.64 7.38 -5.10
N ASN A 95 -12.87 8.37 -4.65
CA ASN A 95 -11.64 8.10 -3.91
C ASN A 95 -11.91 7.33 -2.61
N SER A 96 -11.26 6.20 -2.47
CA SER A 96 -11.41 5.33 -1.30
C SER A 96 -10.14 5.16 -0.47
N THR A 97 -9.04 5.77 -0.85
CA THR A 97 -7.78 6.06 -0.13
C THR A 97 -6.69 6.49 -1.11
N SER A 98 -6.36 5.67 -2.10
CA SER A 98 -5.24 5.86 -3.02
C SER A 98 -5.70 6.18 -4.45
N GLY A 99 -6.99 6.35 -4.65
CA GLY A 99 -7.65 6.61 -5.92
C GLY A 99 -9.09 6.11 -5.92
N ALA A 100 -9.70 6.05 -7.10
CA ALA A 100 -11.06 5.58 -7.31
C ALA A 100 -11.06 4.24 -8.05
N GLU A 101 -11.98 3.36 -7.66
CA GLU A 101 -12.31 2.14 -8.42
C GLU A 101 -13.49 2.42 -9.34
N PRO A 102 -13.38 2.12 -10.65
CA PRO A 102 -14.49 2.30 -11.59
C PRO A 102 -15.69 1.42 -11.25
N SER A 103 -16.85 2.03 -11.26
CA SER A 103 -18.12 1.31 -11.12
C SER A 103 -18.49 0.55 -12.38
N HIS A 104 -19.06 -0.65 -12.24
CA HIS A 104 -19.69 -1.35 -13.36
C HIS A 104 -20.98 -0.68 -13.84
N ALA A 105 -21.47 0.36 -13.13
CA ALA A 105 -22.65 1.13 -13.48
C ALA A 105 -22.56 2.58 -12.95
N HIS A 106 -22.05 3.51 -13.76
CA HIS A 106 -21.87 4.92 -13.36
C HIS A 106 -23.18 5.68 -13.12
N PHE A 107 -24.26 5.25 -13.77
CA PHE A 107 -25.59 5.82 -13.62
C PHE A 107 -26.66 4.75 -13.78
N ARG A 108 -27.90 5.08 -13.40
CA ARG A 108 -29.01 4.13 -13.44
C ARG A 108 -29.27 3.62 -14.87
N GLY A 109 -29.21 2.31 -15.03
CA GLY A 109 -29.41 1.64 -16.31
C GLY A 109 -28.16 1.52 -17.17
N ASP A 110 -27.03 2.03 -16.70
CA ASP A 110 -25.73 1.83 -17.29
C ASP A 110 -25.09 0.56 -16.68
N LEU A 111 -24.76 -0.41 -17.51
CA LEU A 111 -24.13 -1.65 -17.08
C LEU A 111 -23.08 -2.08 -18.07
N ASP A 112 -21.83 -2.09 -17.65
CA ASP A 112 -20.72 -2.70 -18.38
C ASP A 112 -19.83 -3.50 -17.43
N CYS A 113 -19.89 -4.81 -17.58
CA CYS A 113 -19.13 -5.74 -16.76
C CYS A 113 -17.63 -5.77 -17.08
N ASN A 114 -17.18 -5.04 -18.10
CA ASN A 114 -15.76 -5.00 -18.48
C ASN A 114 -14.99 -3.82 -17.88
N ARG A 115 -15.64 -2.92 -17.15
CA ARG A 115 -15.01 -1.75 -16.53
C ARG A 115 -14.05 -2.12 -15.43
N GLY A 116 -13.01 -1.29 -15.28
CA GLY A 116 -11.98 -1.46 -14.25
C GLY A 116 -11.05 -2.64 -14.48
N TYR A 117 -10.23 -2.91 -13.50
CA TYR A 117 -9.19 -3.96 -13.51
C TYR A 117 -9.42 -5.08 -12.48
N GLU A 118 -10.36 -4.92 -11.55
CA GLU A 118 -10.60 -5.89 -10.48
C GLU A 118 -11.15 -7.23 -11.03
N TRP A 119 -11.94 -7.21 -12.10
CA TRP A 119 -12.39 -8.45 -12.77
C TRP A 119 -11.19 -9.25 -13.28
N TRP A 120 -10.29 -8.59 -13.99
CA TRP A 120 -9.05 -9.18 -14.48
C TRP A 120 -8.20 -9.71 -13.32
N LEU A 121 -8.06 -8.98 -12.23
CA LEU A 121 -7.27 -9.38 -11.07
C LEU A 121 -7.85 -10.65 -10.42
N MET A 122 -9.17 -10.73 -10.24
CA MET A 122 -9.85 -11.91 -9.73
C MET A 122 -9.69 -13.12 -10.66
N GLU A 123 -9.79 -12.92 -11.99
CA GLU A 123 -9.53 -13.96 -12.99
C GLU A 123 -8.09 -14.48 -12.89
N GLN A 124 -7.11 -13.59 -12.78
CA GLN A 124 -5.69 -13.95 -12.62
C GLN A 124 -5.43 -14.72 -11.32
N ALA A 125 -6.08 -14.33 -10.25
CA ALA A 125 -6.00 -15.02 -8.95
C ALA A 125 -6.59 -16.44 -9.05
N LYS A 126 -7.78 -16.58 -9.61
CA LYS A 126 -8.45 -17.89 -9.83
C LYS A 126 -7.67 -18.80 -10.80
N ALA A 127 -7.06 -18.23 -11.83
CA ALA A 127 -6.25 -19.01 -12.78
C ALA A 127 -5.02 -19.64 -12.11
N ARG A 128 -4.42 -18.98 -11.12
CA ARG A 128 -3.24 -19.48 -10.38
C ARG A 128 -3.60 -20.30 -9.16
N ASN A 129 -4.66 -19.92 -8.47
CA ASN A 129 -5.17 -20.59 -7.29
C ASN A 129 -6.70 -20.77 -7.40
N PRO A 130 -7.19 -21.84 -8.03
CA PRO A 130 -8.65 -22.08 -8.16
C PRO A 130 -9.39 -22.14 -6.82
N GLY A 131 -8.69 -22.46 -5.73
CA GLY A 131 -9.23 -22.53 -4.38
C GLY A 131 -9.36 -21.19 -3.65
N ILE A 132 -8.78 -20.10 -4.19
CA ILE A 132 -8.83 -18.80 -3.55
C ILE A 132 -10.27 -18.30 -3.36
N LYS A 133 -10.57 -17.73 -2.19
CA LYS A 133 -11.87 -17.16 -1.88
C LYS A 133 -11.95 -15.71 -2.31
N LEU A 134 -13.07 -15.32 -2.94
CA LEU A 134 -13.32 -13.96 -3.41
C LEU A 134 -14.33 -13.25 -2.52
N VAL A 135 -14.01 -12.01 -2.15
CA VAL A 135 -14.81 -11.16 -1.27
C VAL A 135 -15.02 -9.80 -1.94
N GLY A 136 -16.26 -9.29 -1.96
CA GLY A 136 -16.58 -7.93 -2.45
C GLY A 136 -16.92 -7.00 -1.30
N LEU A 137 -16.38 -5.75 -1.33
CA LEU A 137 -16.62 -4.70 -0.34
C LEU A 137 -16.69 -3.33 -1.02
N PRO A 138 -17.74 -2.50 -0.81
CA PRO A 138 -17.78 -1.12 -1.28
C PRO A 138 -17.25 -0.14 -0.24
N TRP A 139 -16.41 0.81 -0.67
CA TRP A 139 -16.03 1.99 0.12
C TRP A 139 -16.98 3.16 -0.12
N GLY A 140 -17.36 3.37 -1.36
CA GLY A 140 -18.31 4.35 -1.80
C GLY A 140 -19.31 3.76 -2.78
N ALA A 141 -20.10 4.62 -3.42
CA ALA A 141 -21.03 4.19 -4.46
C ALA A 141 -21.28 5.31 -5.48
N PRO A 142 -21.69 4.97 -6.73
CA PRO A 142 -22.13 5.96 -7.70
C PRO A 142 -23.29 6.81 -7.17
N GLY A 143 -23.35 8.08 -7.59
CA GLY A 143 -24.31 9.04 -7.03
C GLY A 143 -25.79 8.74 -7.25
N TRP A 144 -26.11 7.87 -8.21
CA TRP A 144 -27.49 7.46 -8.49
C TRP A 144 -28.06 6.49 -7.44
N ILE A 145 -27.20 5.82 -6.65
CA ILE A 145 -27.63 4.89 -5.61
C ILE A 145 -28.45 5.65 -4.56
N GLY A 146 -29.72 5.25 -4.38
CA GLY A 146 -30.64 5.84 -3.40
C GLY A 146 -30.73 7.37 -3.47
N ASN A 147 -30.42 7.97 -4.63
CA ASN A 147 -30.29 9.43 -4.79
C ASN A 147 -29.34 10.04 -3.73
N GLY A 148 -28.21 9.41 -3.50
CA GLY A 148 -27.20 9.83 -2.52
C GLY A 148 -27.33 9.16 -1.14
N THR A 149 -28.25 8.21 -0.97
CA THR A 149 -28.42 7.41 0.24
C THR A 149 -27.85 6.01 0.03
N PHE A 150 -26.81 5.65 0.77
CA PHE A 150 -26.08 4.40 0.56
C PHE A 150 -26.99 3.17 0.71
N PHE A 151 -27.58 2.94 1.88
CA PHE A 151 -28.47 1.80 2.10
C PHE A 151 -29.85 2.03 1.46
N SER A 152 -30.08 1.41 0.32
CA SER A 152 -31.27 1.58 -0.50
C SER A 152 -31.56 0.32 -1.33
N ASP A 153 -32.72 0.27 -1.97
CA ASP A 153 -33.06 -0.79 -2.95
C ASP A 153 -32.14 -0.74 -4.16
N ASP A 154 -31.69 0.47 -4.57
CA ASP A 154 -30.71 0.63 -5.64
C ASP A 154 -29.39 -0.08 -5.30
N LEU A 155 -28.91 0.04 -4.06
CA LEU A 155 -27.71 -0.66 -3.64
C LEU A 155 -27.89 -2.19 -3.69
N THR A 156 -29.06 -2.69 -3.33
CA THR A 156 -29.37 -4.13 -3.46
C THR A 156 -29.28 -4.56 -4.92
N GLY A 157 -29.88 -3.79 -5.84
CA GLY A 157 -29.77 -4.01 -7.28
C GLY A 157 -28.32 -3.95 -7.79
N TYR A 158 -27.54 -3.01 -7.26
CA TYR A 158 -26.13 -2.85 -7.58
C TYR A 158 -25.29 -4.08 -7.20
N TYR A 159 -25.53 -4.63 -6.01
CA TYR A 159 -24.86 -5.88 -5.59
C TYR A 159 -25.24 -7.07 -6.49
N LEU A 160 -26.52 -7.20 -6.86
CA LEU A 160 -26.97 -8.27 -7.73
C LEU A 160 -26.40 -8.14 -9.15
N SER A 161 -26.32 -6.93 -9.69
CA SER A 161 -25.68 -6.70 -11.01
C SER A 161 -24.18 -6.96 -10.97
N TRP A 162 -23.48 -6.59 -9.88
CA TRP A 162 -22.07 -6.90 -9.68
C TRP A 162 -21.81 -8.43 -9.65
N LEU A 163 -22.66 -9.18 -8.93
CA LEU A 163 -22.62 -10.65 -8.96
C LEU A 163 -22.93 -11.23 -10.35
N GLY A 164 -23.83 -10.57 -11.09
CA GLY A 164 -24.10 -10.90 -12.49
C GLY A 164 -22.88 -10.70 -13.37
N CYS A 165 -22.14 -9.60 -13.18
CA CYS A 165 -20.86 -9.36 -13.86
C CYS A 165 -19.80 -10.40 -13.47
N ALA A 166 -19.66 -10.72 -12.19
CA ALA A 166 -18.74 -11.78 -11.75
C ALA A 166 -19.03 -13.11 -12.48
N LYS A 167 -20.32 -13.48 -12.63
CA LYS A 167 -20.73 -14.68 -13.36
C LYS A 167 -20.38 -14.61 -14.83
N GLN A 168 -20.47 -13.44 -15.48
CA GLN A 168 -20.05 -13.28 -16.89
C GLN A 168 -18.54 -13.50 -17.05
N HIS A 169 -17.76 -13.13 -16.06
CA HIS A 169 -16.31 -13.39 -15.97
C HIS A 169 -15.97 -14.83 -15.52
N GLY A 170 -16.96 -15.70 -15.36
CA GLY A 170 -16.73 -17.07 -14.88
C GLY A 170 -16.31 -17.16 -13.41
N LEU A 171 -16.51 -16.08 -12.65
CA LEU A 171 -16.13 -15.96 -11.24
C LEU A 171 -17.27 -16.34 -10.31
N THR A 172 -16.92 -17.02 -9.22
CA THR A 172 -17.84 -17.27 -8.10
C THR A 172 -17.37 -16.44 -6.92
N ILE A 173 -18.24 -15.56 -6.44
CA ILE A 173 -17.99 -14.75 -5.24
C ILE A 173 -18.41 -15.57 -4.03
N ASP A 174 -17.47 -15.72 -3.07
CA ASP A 174 -17.70 -16.51 -1.86
C ASP A 174 -18.35 -15.67 -0.75
N TYR A 175 -18.00 -14.37 -0.67
CA TYR A 175 -18.44 -13.47 0.40
C TYR A 175 -18.76 -12.08 -0.14
N LEU A 176 -19.73 -11.42 0.48
CA LEU A 176 -20.05 -10.01 0.31
C LEU A 176 -20.14 -9.33 1.67
N THR A 177 -19.62 -8.12 1.76
CA THR A 177 -19.82 -7.31 2.97
C THR A 177 -21.12 -6.53 2.88
N SER A 178 -21.82 -6.36 3.98
CA SER A 178 -23.10 -5.65 4.05
C SER A 178 -22.96 -4.27 4.71
N VAL A 179 -21.84 -3.61 4.46
CA VAL A 179 -21.51 -2.31 5.06
C VAL A 179 -20.97 -1.34 4.00
N GLN A 180 -20.96 -0.06 4.28
CA GLN A 180 -20.03 0.89 3.65
C GLN A 180 -18.74 0.83 4.47
N ASN A 181 -17.62 0.48 3.84
CA ASN A 181 -16.36 0.26 4.54
C ASN A 181 -16.05 1.37 5.55
N GLU A 182 -15.80 0.99 6.81
CA GLU A 182 -15.42 1.88 7.93
C GLU A 182 -16.37 3.08 8.19
N LYS A 183 -17.55 3.11 7.59
CA LYS A 183 -18.51 4.23 7.72
C LYS A 183 -19.77 3.83 8.48
N GLN A 184 -20.51 2.92 7.89
CA GLN A 184 -21.83 2.60 8.42
C GLN A 184 -22.28 1.18 8.06
N TRP A 185 -23.16 0.63 8.90
CA TRP A 185 -23.83 -0.64 8.69
C TRP A 185 -25.33 -0.50 8.96
N SER A 186 -26.13 -1.40 8.40
CA SER A 186 -27.58 -1.44 8.62
C SER A 186 -28.05 -2.88 8.78
N ALA A 187 -28.65 -3.18 9.93
CA ALA A 187 -29.22 -4.51 10.18
C ALA A 187 -30.36 -4.82 9.21
N ASP A 188 -31.26 -3.87 8.97
CA ASP A 188 -32.41 -4.07 8.10
C ASP A 188 -31.99 -4.26 6.65
N TRP A 189 -31.03 -3.45 6.17
CA TRP A 189 -30.53 -3.61 4.82
C TRP A 189 -29.76 -4.93 4.64
N THR A 190 -29.01 -5.38 5.65
CA THR A 190 -28.34 -6.71 5.61
C THR A 190 -29.36 -7.84 5.44
N VAL A 191 -30.50 -7.75 6.13
CA VAL A 191 -31.59 -8.71 5.96
C VAL A 191 -32.18 -8.64 4.54
N THR A 192 -32.37 -7.43 4.02
CA THR A 192 -32.81 -7.20 2.63
C THR A 192 -31.85 -7.82 1.64
N LEU A 193 -30.54 -7.56 1.78
CA LEU A 193 -29.51 -8.15 0.94
C LEU A 193 -29.55 -9.69 0.97
N ARG A 194 -29.62 -10.31 2.17
CA ARG A 194 -29.69 -11.76 2.32
C ARG A 194 -30.91 -12.35 1.60
N ASN A 195 -32.07 -11.72 1.74
CA ASN A 195 -33.28 -12.15 1.06
C ASN A 195 -33.15 -12.02 -0.46
N ALA A 196 -32.56 -10.94 -0.93
CA ALA A 196 -32.31 -10.72 -2.36
C ALA A 196 -31.33 -11.76 -2.94
N LEU A 197 -30.23 -12.07 -2.23
CA LEU A 197 -29.29 -13.12 -2.60
C LEU A 197 -30.00 -14.49 -2.72
N ASN A 198 -30.82 -14.83 -1.74
CA ASN A 198 -31.55 -16.10 -1.74
C ASN A 198 -32.55 -16.17 -2.91
N ALA A 199 -33.27 -15.07 -3.20
CA ALA A 199 -34.26 -15.01 -4.27
C ALA A 199 -33.65 -15.05 -5.69
N ASN A 200 -32.39 -14.64 -5.84
CA ASN A 200 -31.70 -14.53 -7.13
C ASN A 200 -30.64 -15.62 -7.38
N GLY A 201 -30.68 -16.72 -6.60
CA GLY A 201 -29.79 -17.87 -6.83
C GLY A 201 -28.38 -17.72 -6.25
N TYR A 202 -28.16 -16.76 -5.36
CA TYR A 202 -26.87 -16.50 -4.69
C TYR A 202 -26.91 -16.93 -3.19
N SER A 203 -27.73 -17.87 -2.80
CA SER A 203 -27.86 -18.34 -1.42
C SER A 203 -26.57 -18.88 -0.81
N ALA A 204 -25.61 -19.32 -1.66
CA ALA A 204 -24.31 -19.82 -1.23
C ALA A 204 -23.32 -18.69 -0.85
N VAL A 205 -23.56 -17.45 -1.31
CA VAL A 205 -22.74 -16.28 -0.96
C VAL A 205 -22.93 -15.96 0.51
N LYS A 206 -21.83 -15.90 1.24
CA LYS A 206 -21.85 -15.56 2.67
C LYS A 206 -21.84 -14.06 2.88
N VAL A 207 -22.55 -13.59 3.90
CA VAL A 207 -22.61 -12.16 4.23
C VAL A 207 -21.71 -11.88 5.43
N ILE A 208 -20.81 -10.90 5.24
CA ILE A 208 -19.95 -10.35 6.28
C ILE A 208 -20.58 -9.06 6.80
N SER A 209 -20.72 -8.94 8.12
CA SER A 209 -21.09 -7.69 8.79
C SER A 209 -19.94 -7.21 9.65
N GLY A 210 -19.63 -5.92 9.59
CA GLY A 210 -18.49 -5.35 10.32
C GLY A 210 -17.66 -4.46 9.40
N ASP A 211 -16.40 -4.84 9.14
CA ASP A 211 -15.45 -4.01 8.40
C ASP A 211 -15.42 -2.57 8.93
N SER A 212 -15.38 -2.46 10.26
CA SER A 212 -15.38 -1.19 10.98
C SER A 212 -14.01 -0.87 11.53
N TRP A 213 -13.72 0.41 11.73
CA TRP A 213 -12.46 0.94 12.26
C TRP A 213 -12.06 0.34 13.61
N PRO A 214 -10.81 0.45 14.01
CA PRO A 214 -10.10 -0.50 14.86
C PRO A 214 -10.90 -1.05 16.04
N GLY A 215 -11.10 -2.39 16.02
CA GLY A 215 -11.74 -3.09 17.11
C GLY A 215 -13.21 -2.73 17.33
N ASP A 216 -13.85 -1.98 16.42
CA ASP A 216 -15.28 -1.72 16.48
C ASP A 216 -16.06 -2.97 16.02
N TRP A 217 -16.71 -3.60 16.96
CA TRP A 217 -17.57 -4.75 16.76
C TRP A 217 -19.05 -4.37 16.86
N GLY A 218 -19.41 -3.12 16.49
CA GLY A 218 -20.78 -2.58 16.64
C GLY A 218 -21.91 -3.50 16.20
N PRO A 219 -21.82 -4.20 15.04
CA PRO A 219 -22.83 -5.17 14.62
C PRO A 219 -23.10 -6.29 15.60
N ALA A 220 -22.14 -6.69 16.46
CA ALA A 220 -22.30 -7.79 17.38
C ALA A 220 -23.44 -7.59 18.41
N SER A 221 -23.67 -6.36 18.85
CA SER A 221 -24.77 -6.02 19.77
C SER A 221 -26.12 -6.24 19.11
N ALA A 222 -26.28 -5.79 17.86
CA ALA A 222 -27.49 -5.97 17.08
C ALA A 222 -27.73 -7.47 16.76
N ILE A 223 -26.71 -8.24 16.44
CA ILE A 223 -26.79 -9.70 16.22
C ILE A 223 -27.32 -10.39 17.48
N SER A 224 -26.97 -9.91 18.66
CA SER A 224 -27.43 -10.52 19.93
C SER A 224 -28.92 -10.29 20.19
N THR A 225 -29.49 -9.21 19.67
CA THR A 225 -30.90 -8.79 19.94
C THR A 225 -31.85 -8.96 18.76
N ASN A 226 -31.33 -8.96 17.51
CA ASN A 226 -32.11 -9.08 16.28
C ASN A 226 -31.86 -10.44 15.60
N THR A 227 -32.85 -11.35 15.72
CA THR A 227 -32.77 -12.71 15.15
C THR A 227 -32.70 -12.70 13.63
N ALA A 228 -33.40 -11.80 12.93
CA ALA A 228 -33.36 -11.71 11.48
C ALA A 228 -31.97 -11.31 10.99
N TYR A 229 -31.37 -10.30 11.62
CA TYR A 229 -30.02 -9.86 11.32
C TYR A 229 -28.98 -10.95 11.63
N ARG A 230 -29.13 -11.63 12.77
CA ARG A 230 -28.30 -12.80 13.13
C ARG A 230 -28.31 -13.85 12.01
N ASN A 231 -29.50 -14.20 11.51
CA ASN A 231 -29.65 -15.22 10.46
C ASN A 231 -29.13 -14.72 9.09
N ALA A 232 -29.14 -13.43 8.82
CA ALA A 232 -28.63 -12.83 7.61
C ALA A 232 -27.10 -12.71 7.57
N THR A 233 -26.44 -12.74 8.74
CA THR A 233 -25.00 -12.57 8.88
C THR A 233 -24.31 -13.93 9.07
N ASP A 234 -23.29 -14.23 8.26
CA ASP A 234 -22.47 -15.44 8.40
C ASP A 234 -21.18 -15.16 9.19
N VAL A 235 -20.55 -14.01 8.93
CA VAL A 235 -19.26 -13.60 9.51
C VAL A 235 -19.38 -12.23 10.14
N LEU A 236 -18.77 -12.07 11.32
CA LEU A 236 -18.47 -10.78 11.92
C LEU A 236 -17.02 -10.44 11.69
N SER A 237 -16.74 -9.21 11.30
CA SER A 237 -15.39 -8.75 11.06
C SER A 237 -15.10 -7.39 11.67
N ALA A 238 -13.83 -7.10 11.87
CA ALA A 238 -13.35 -5.77 12.22
C ALA A 238 -11.96 -5.55 11.59
N HIS A 239 -11.63 -4.28 11.41
CA HIS A 239 -10.33 -3.85 10.90
C HIS A 239 -9.35 -3.65 12.07
N TYR A 240 -8.05 -3.81 11.78
CA TYR A 240 -6.93 -3.48 12.67
C TYR A 240 -7.12 -3.99 14.11
N THR A 241 -7.63 -5.20 14.24
CA THR A 241 -7.98 -5.81 15.54
C THR A 241 -6.80 -5.95 16.50
N CYS A 242 -5.58 -5.92 15.98
CA CYS A 242 -4.34 -5.93 16.76
C CYS A 242 -3.69 -4.53 16.87
N GLY A 243 -4.36 -3.48 16.41
CA GLY A 243 -3.88 -2.10 16.32
C GLY A 243 -3.37 -1.74 14.93
N TYR A 244 -3.63 -0.49 14.54
CA TYR A 244 -3.25 0.06 13.24
C TYR A 244 -1.75 0.39 13.22
N LEU A 245 -1.01 -0.13 12.23
CA LEU A 245 0.44 0.05 12.06
C LEU A 245 1.26 -0.14 13.36
N SER A 246 0.67 -0.78 14.36
CA SER A 246 1.26 -0.94 15.68
C SER A 246 2.16 -2.17 15.76
N ALA A 247 2.72 -2.39 16.94
CA ALA A 247 3.42 -3.61 17.25
C ALA A 247 2.53 -4.87 17.15
N GLN A 248 1.22 -4.71 17.00
CA GLN A 248 0.23 -5.80 16.92
C GLN A 248 0.37 -6.81 18.08
N THR A 249 0.60 -6.29 19.26
CA THR A 249 0.94 -7.11 20.44
C THR A 249 -0.25 -7.77 21.08
N SER A 250 -1.47 -7.23 20.90
CA SER A 250 -2.70 -7.80 21.45
C SER A 250 -3.84 -7.66 20.44
N CYS A 251 -4.59 -8.74 20.26
CA CYS A 251 -5.71 -8.85 19.32
C CYS A 251 -6.99 -9.26 20.07
N SER A 252 -7.21 -8.73 21.25
CA SER A 252 -8.34 -9.12 22.10
C SER A 252 -9.69 -8.71 21.50
N VAL A 253 -10.66 -9.60 21.62
CA VAL A 253 -12.04 -9.41 21.18
C VAL A 253 -12.95 -9.47 22.40
N PRO A 254 -13.95 -8.56 22.54
CA PRO A 254 -14.88 -8.63 23.65
C PRO A 254 -15.59 -9.97 23.77
N ALA A 255 -15.78 -10.48 25.00
CA ALA A 255 -16.45 -11.75 25.26
C ALA A 255 -17.88 -11.80 24.67
N SER A 256 -18.57 -10.65 24.63
CA SER A 256 -19.89 -10.52 24.00
C SER A 256 -19.86 -10.81 22.49
N VAL A 257 -18.80 -10.43 21.82
CA VAL A 257 -18.60 -10.70 20.38
C VAL A 257 -18.35 -12.19 20.15
N ILE A 258 -17.43 -12.78 20.93
CA ILE A 258 -17.16 -14.23 20.89
C ILE A 258 -18.46 -15.01 21.21
N GLY A 259 -19.25 -14.54 22.18
CA GLY A 259 -20.53 -15.11 22.61
C GLY A 259 -21.64 -15.10 21.57
N THR A 260 -21.50 -14.31 20.47
CA THR A 260 -22.44 -14.36 19.33
C THR A 260 -22.43 -15.72 18.62
N GLY A 261 -21.37 -16.50 18.78
CA GLY A 261 -21.15 -17.77 18.09
C GLY A 261 -20.85 -17.64 16.59
N LYS A 262 -20.70 -16.42 16.05
CA LYS A 262 -20.36 -16.18 14.66
C LYS A 262 -18.89 -16.46 14.38
N THR A 263 -18.59 -16.76 13.14
CA THR A 263 -17.21 -16.73 12.60
C THR A 263 -16.67 -15.31 12.72
N LEU A 264 -15.43 -15.16 13.19
CA LEU A 264 -14.81 -13.86 13.41
C LEU A 264 -13.59 -13.70 12.48
N TRP A 265 -13.49 -12.55 11.79
CA TRP A 265 -12.39 -12.23 10.91
C TRP A 265 -11.70 -10.94 11.32
N SER A 266 -10.37 -10.91 11.22
CA SER A 266 -9.58 -9.68 11.12
C SER A 266 -9.47 -9.34 9.64
N SER A 267 -10.42 -8.57 9.15
CA SER A 267 -10.74 -8.46 7.73
C SER A 267 -9.99 -7.36 6.99
N GLU A 268 -9.19 -6.58 7.73
CA GLU A 268 -8.21 -5.64 7.20
C GLU A 268 -7.19 -5.31 8.29
N ASN A 269 -5.90 -5.38 7.92
CA ASN A 269 -4.79 -5.10 8.82
C ASN A 269 -3.71 -4.38 8.04
N GLY A 270 -3.22 -3.24 8.56
CA GLY A 270 -2.16 -2.49 7.92
C GLY A 270 -0.78 -3.07 8.21
N SER A 271 0.10 -2.92 7.25
CA SER A 271 1.55 -2.97 7.43
C SER A 271 2.13 -1.57 7.24
N GLN A 272 3.33 -1.32 7.77
CA GLN A 272 3.96 0.00 7.64
C GLN A 272 4.53 0.21 6.23
N ASP A 273 4.95 -0.90 5.61
CA ASP A 273 5.66 -0.93 4.33
C ASP A 273 5.74 -2.43 3.95
N TYR A 274 5.99 -2.74 2.71
CA TYR A 274 6.08 -4.14 2.22
C TYR A 274 7.23 -4.95 2.84
N ASN A 275 8.16 -4.32 3.56
CA ASN A 275 9.30 -4.94 4.27
C ASN A 275 9.22 -4.77 5.78
N ASP A 276 8.99 -3.55 6.25
CA ASP A 276 9.09 -3.21 7.68
C ASP A 276 7.84 -3.60 8.45
N GLY A 277 6.73 -3.86 7.75
CA GLY A 277 5.49 -4.40 8.30
C GLY A 277 5.54 -5.87 8.71
N ALA A 278 6.54 -6.62 8.26
CA ALA A 278 6.56 -8.08 8.40
C ALA A 278 6.54 -8.60 9.84
N LYS A 279 7.21 -7.93 10.78
CA LYS A 279 7.21 -8.33 12.19
C LYS A 279 5.84 -8.16 12.87
N PRO A 280 5.20 -6.98 12.80
CA PRO A 280 3.82 -6.82 13.25
C PRO A 280 2.86 -7.83 12.63
N LEU A 281 2.98 -8.05 11.32
CA LEU A 281 2.15 -8.98 10.56
C LEU A 281 2.33 -10.43 11.05
N ALA A 282 3.58 -10.90 11.21
CA ALA A 282 3.89 -12.24 11.72
C ALA A 282 3.30 -12.49 13.11
N ARG A 283 3.36 -11.50 14.02
CA ARG A 283 2.68 -11.56 15.32
C ARG A 283 1.16 -11.60 15.15
N GLY A 284 0.61 -10.71 14.32
CA GLY A 284 -0.80 -10.54 14.11
C GLY A 284 -1.49 -11.83 13.66
N ILE A 285 -0.95 -12.52 12.66
CA ILE A 285 -1.52 -13.76 12.11
C ILE A 285 -1.76 -14.82 13.19
N ASN A 286 -0.83 -15.00 14.12
CA ASN A 286 -1.00 -15.94 15.24
C ASN A 286 -1.97 -15.40 16.30
N ARG A 287 -1.81 -14.12 16.66
CA ARG A 287 -2.49 -13.54 17.83
C ARG A 287 -3.97 -13.23 17.57
N VAL A 288 -4.39 -13.02 16.31
CA VAL A 288 -5.82 -12.91 15.99
C VAL A 288 -6.59 -14.17 16.39
N TYR A 289 -5.98 -15.35 16.26
CA TYR A 289 -6.59 -16.58 16.73
C TYR A 289 -6.42 -16.78 18.24
N LEU A 290 -5.24 -16.59 18.79
CA LEU A 290 -4.96 -16.82 20.20
C LEU A 290 -5.81 -15.92 21.11
N ASP A 291 -5.87 -14.63 20.81
CA ASP A 291 -6.53 -13.63 21.65
C ASP A 291 -8.02 -13.47 21.32
N GLY A 292 -8.40 -13.61 20.04
CA GLY A 292 -9.73 -13.24 19.54
C GLY A 292 -10.51 -14.38 18.88
N LYS A 293 -9.91 -15.56 18.70
CA LYS A 293 -10.53 -16.69 17.98
C LYS A 293 -11.00 -16.32 16.57
N MET A 294 -10.33 -15.34 15.96
CA MET A 294 -10.55 -14.98 14.55
C MET A 294 -9.89 -16.00 13.64
N THR A 295 -10.55 -16.35 12.55
CA THR A 295 -10.21 -17.49 11.70
C THR A 295 -9.71 -17.07 10.31
N ALA A 296 -9.72 -15.78 10.02
CA ALA A 296 -9.07 -15.18 8.86
C ALA A 296 -8.29 -13.93 9.25
N TYR A 297 -7.24 -13.65 8.46
CA TYR A 297 -6.41 -12.46 8.53
C TYR A 297 -6.19 -11.92 7.11
N LEU A 298 -6.59 -10.67 6.85
CA LEU A 298 -6.40 -10.03 5.56
C LEU A 298 -5.48 -8.82 5.71
N ASN A 299 -4.42 -8.76 4.88
CA ASN A 299 -3.52 -7.61 4.84
C ASN A 299 -4.07 -6.52 3.91
N TRP A 300 -3.97 -5.29 4.29
CA TRP A 300 -4.14 -4.11 3.46
C TRP A 300 -2.76 -3.47 3.24
N ASP A 301 -2.27 -3.30 2.03
CA ASP A 301 -2.83 -3.64 0.73
C ASP A 301 -2.32 -5.00 0.22
N LEU A 302 -2.95 -5.47 -0.85
CA LEU A 302 -2.45 -6.59 -1.65
C LEU A 302 -1.07 -6.28 -2.22
N ILE A 303 -0.95 -5.11 -2.83
CA ILE A 303 0.21 -4.69 -3.61
C ILE A 303 0.31 -3.16 -3.67
N ALA A 304 1.51 -2.63 -3.58
CA ALA A 304 1.80 -1.23 -3.82
C ALA A 304 2.07 -0.98 -5.32
N ALA A 305 1.03 -1.09 -6.15
CA ALA A 305 1.08 -0.84 -7.60
C ALA A 305 0.42 0.50 -7.94
N THR A 306 0.99 1.58 -7.43
CA THR A 306 0.44 2.93 -7.43
C THR A 306 1.55 3.97 -7.53
N THR A 307 1.21 5.26 -7.50
CA THR A 307 2.18 6.35 -7.56
C THR A 307 2.77 6.68 -6.18
N PRO A 308 3.99 7.26 -6.11
CA PRO A 308 4.68 7.48 -4.83
C PRO A 308 4.16 8.68 -4.02
N ASN A 309 3.25 9.49 -4.55
CA ASN A 309 2.77 10.74 -3.95
C ASN A 309 1.40 10.62 -3.28
N ILE A 310 0.87 9.42 -3.17
CA ILE A 310 -0.36 9.11 -2.43
C ILE A 310 -0.06 8.77 -0.96
N PRO A 311 -1.06 8.69 -0.10
CA PRO A 311 -0.89 8.12 1.23
C PRO A 311 -0.44 6.64 1.14
N TRP A 312 0.49 6.25 1.99
CA TRP A 312 0.98 4.86 2.12
C TRP A 312 1.42 4.17 0.81
N PRO A 313 2.30 4.81 0.00
CA PRO A 313 2.61 4.36 -1.36
C PRO A 313 3.44 3.07 -1.43
N THR A 314 3.86 2.52 -0.30
CA THR A 314 4.70 1.31 -0.20
C THR A 314 4.05 0.21 0.64
N VAL A 315 2.81 0.43 1.09
CA VAL A 315 2.07 -0.57 1.86
C VAL A 315 1.55 -1.66 0.93
N GLY A 316 1.77 -2.92 1.29
CA GLY A 316 1.38 -4.08 0.49
C GLY A 316 2.36 -5.24 0.66
N LEU A 317 2.19 -6.32 -0.09
CA LEU A 317 3.07 -7.49 -0.05
C LEU A 317 4.24 -7.37 -1.02
N ILE A 318 4.03 -6.60 -2.09
CA ILE A 318 4.97 -6.38 -3.20
C ILE A 318 4.92 -4.91 -3.57
N LEU A 319 6.07 -4.28 -3.77
CA LEU A 319 6.17 -2.98 -4.41
C LEU A 319 6.23 -3.18 -5.92
N ALA A 320 5.27 -2.58 -6.66
CA ALA A 320 5.17 -2.68 -8.11
C ALA A 320 4.66 -1.35 -8.70
N ASN A 321 5.44 -0.29 -8.54
CA ASN A 321 5.08 1.09 -8.86
C ASN A 321 5.77 1.64 -10.13
N GLN A 322 6.40 0.78 -10.94
CA GLN A 322 7.16 1.18 -12.12
C GLN A 322 6.86 0.26 -13.33
N PRO A 323 5.63 0.24 -13.83
CA PRO A 323 5.27 -0.63 -14.97
C PRO A 323 6.07 -0.31 -16.24
N TRP A 324 6.54 0.92 -16.41
CA TRP A 324 7.39 1.34 -17.56
C TRP A 324 8.75 0.66 -17.59
N SER A 325 9.32 0.26 -16.44
CA SER A 325 10.59 -0.48 -16.35
C SER A 325 10.38 -1.97 -16.09
N GLY A 326 9.18 -2.37 -15.66
CA GLY A 326 8.87 -3.72 -15.20
C GLY A 326 9.41 -4.03 -13.80
N PHE A 327 10.02 -3.06 -13.09
CA PHE A 327 10.57 -3.24 -11.75
C PHE A 327 9.50 -3.61 -10.72
N TYR A 328 9.82 -4.59 -9.87
CA TYR A 328 9.04 -4.93 -8.69
C TYR A 328 9.95 -5.43 -7.55
N SER A 329 9.47 -5.43 -6.32
CA SER A 329 10.20 -5.95 -5.16
C SER A 329 9.27 -6.76 -4.28
N VAL A 330 9.59 -8.05 -4.08
CA VAL A 330 8.84 -8.93 -3.18
C VAL A 330 9.27 -8.67 -1.75
N GLY A 331 8.35 -8.20 -0.93
CA GLY A 331 8.61 -7.79 0.44
C GLY A 331 8.71 -8.95 1.44
N LYS A 332 9.25 -8.65 2.62
CA LYS A 332 9.25 -9.57 3.76
C LYS A 332 7.83 -9.92 4.22
N ASP A 333 6.85 -9.02 4.00
CA ASP A 333 5.45 -9.23 4.31
C ASP A 333 4.88 -10.42 3.53
N ALA A 334 5.23 -10.57 2.24
CA ALA A 334 4.82 -11.72 1.43
C ALA A 334 5.36 -13.04 2.01
N TRP A 335 6.60 -13.03 2.49
CA TRP A 335 7.22 -14.22 3.10
C TRP A 335 6.64 -14.51 4.48
N ALA A 336 6.26 -13.50 5.26
CA ALA A 336 5.58 -13.70 6.53
C ALA A 336 4.21 -14.38 6.35
N LEU A 337 3.43 -13.98 5.32
CA LEU A 337 2.18 -14.67 5.01
C LEU A 337 2.44 -16.12 4.53
N ALA A 338 3.47 -16.33 3.71
CA ALA A 338 3.81 -17.63 3.16
C ALA A 338 3.99 -18.72 4.23
N HIS A 339 4.47 -18.36 5.44
CA HIS A 339 4.60 -19.26 6.58
C HIS A 339 3.26 -19.83 7.08
N THR A 340 2.14 -19.24 6.71
CA THR A 340 0.81 -19.81 7.01
C THR A 340 0.18 -20.37 5.73
N THR A 341 0.15 -19.60 4.65
CA THR A 341 -0.62 -19.88 3.46
C THR A 341 -0.11 -21.08 2.66
N GLN A 342 1.20 -21.29 2.61
CA GLN A 342 1.77 -22.45 1.90
C GLN A 342 1.70 -23.76 2.69
N PHE A 343 1.41 -23.70 4.00
CA PHE A 343 1.47 -24.84 4.90
C PHE A 343 0.12 -25.24 5.47
N THR A 344 -0.92 -24.49 5.13
CA THR A 344 -2.29 -24.72 5.58
C THR A 344 -3.26 -24.49 4.43
N ALA A 345 -4.49 -24.95 4.57
CA ALA A 345 -5.55 -24.66 3.62
C ALA A 345 -6.83 -24.24 4.32
N PRO A 346 -7.69 -23.39 3.73
CA PRO A 346 -9.03 -23.16 4.24
C PRO A 346 -9.75 -24.45 4.52
N GLY A 347 -10.43 -24.53 5.67
CA GLY A 347 -11.06 -25.77 6.13
C GLY A 347 -10.22 -26.58 7.13
N TRP A 348 -8.92 -26.29 7.26
CA TRP A 348 -8.11 -26.89 8.34
C TRP A 348 -8.64 -26.48 9.71
N LYS A 349 -8.23 -27.21 10.76
CA LYS A 349 -8.68 -26.98 12.13
C LYS A 349 -7.52 -26.47 12.98
N TYR A 350 -7.75 -25.39 13.70
CA TYR A 350 -6.86 -25.00 14.78
C TYR A 350 -6.89 -26.06 15.88
N LEU A 351 -5.76 -26.24 16.56
CA LEU A 351 -5.62 -27.09 17.73
C LEU A 351 -5.42 -26.19 18.95
N ASP A 352 -6.50 -25.90 19.69
CA ASP A 352 -6.49 -24.92 20.79
C ASP A 352 -5.48 -25.30 21.90
N ALA A 353 -5.45 -26.57 22.31
CA ALA A 353 -4.50 -27.03 23.32
C ALA A 353 -3.03 -27.11 22.83
N SER A 354 -2.82 -26.96 21.52
CA SER A 354 -1.50 -26.95 20.85
C SER A 354 -1.16 -25.59 20.27
N SER A 355 -1.73 -24.52 20.84
CA SER A 355 -1.52 -23.15 20.43
C SER A 355 -1.41 -22.25 21.67
N GLY A 356 -0.50 -21.28 21.66
CA GLY A 356 -0.26 -20.44 22.82
C GLY A 356 0.93 -19.50 22.69
N TYR A 357 1.39 -19.01 23.82
CA TYR A 357 2.59 -18.19 23.94
C TYR A 357 3.76 -19.02 24.45
N LEU A 358 4.95 -18.79 23.93
CA LEU A 358 6.16 -19.53 24.29
C LEU A 358 6.48 -19.35 25.78
N GLY A 359 6.58 -20.47 26.52
CA GLY A 359 6.74 -20.45 27.99
C GLY A 359 5.61 -19.76 28.74
N GLY A 360 4.42 -19.59 28.13
CA GLY A 360 3.31 -18.81 28.69
C GLY A 360 3.54 -17.30 28.71
N ASN A 361 4.64 -16.81 28.15
CA ASN A 361 4.99 -15.39 28.15
C ASN A 361 4.86 -14.78 26.74
N ARG A 362 4.00 -13.78 26.60
CA ARG A 362 3.75 -13.07 25.33
C ARG A 362 5.03 -12.45 24.74
N ALA A 363 5.96 -12.00 25.56
CA ALA A 363 7.22 -11.42 25.11
C ALA A 363 8.19 -12.43 24.47
N ASN A 364 7.99 -13.72 24.68
CA ASN A 364 8.81 -14.78 24.09
C ASN A 364 8.34 -15.15 22.68
N GLY A 365 7.16 -14.70 22.27
CA GLY A 365 6.54 -15.03 21.01
C GLY A 365 5.33 -15.96 21.16
N SER A 366 4.79 -16.36 20.03
CA SER A 366 3.57 -17.15 19.97
C SER A 366 3.65 -18.30 18.98
N TYR A 367 2.77 -19.29 19.15
CA TYR A 367 2.62 -20.38 18.20
C TYR A 367 1.15 -20.78 18.04
N VAL A 368 0.80 -21.13 16.81
CA VAL A 368 -0.50 -21.74 16.47
C VAL A 368 -0.27 -23.01 15.70
N THR A 369 -1.08 -24.02 16.00
CA THR A 369 -1.03 -25.29 15.29
C THR A 369 -2.36 -25.56 14.60
N LEU A 370 -2.27 -25.95 13.34
CA LEU A 370 -3.41 -26.35 12.51
C LEU A 370 -3.21 -27.77 12.01
N ARG A 371 -4.30 -28.53 11.87
CA ARG A 371 -4.28 -29.86 11.28
C ARG A 371 -5.19 -29.96 10.07
N SER A 372 -4.79 -30.80 9.14
CA SER A 372 -5.65 -31.21 8.01
C SER A 372 -6.88 -31.95 8.54
N PRO A 373 -8.07 -31.72 7.95
CA PRO A 373 -9.27 -32.50 8.30
C PRO A 373 -9.28 -33.90 7.69
N SER A 374 -8.48 -34.13 6.64
CA SER A 374 -8.54 -35.36 5.82
C SER A 374 -7.28 -36.24 5.88
N THR A 375 -6.16 -35.69 6.37
CA THR A 375 -4.89 -36.41 6.53
C THR A 375 -4.40 -36.30 7.98
N GLY A 376 -3.31 -36.97 8.32
CA GLY A 376 -2.61 -36.80 9.60
C GLY A 376 -1.68 -35.57 9.64
N ASP A 377 -1.69 -34.72 8.60
CA ASP A 377 -0.78 -33.59 8.52
C ASP A 377 -1.14 -32.46 9.47
N TYR A 378 -0.10 -31.78 9.91
CA TYR A 378 -0.20 -30.57 10.72
C TYR A 378 0.89 -29.56 10.34
N SER A 379 0.65 -28.30 10.74
CA SER A 379 1.61 -27.22 10.66
C SER A 379 1.55 -26.37 11.91
N THR A 380 2.69 -26.13 12.55
CA THR A 380 2.85 -25.23 13.69
C THR A 380 3.64 -24.00 13.25
N ILE A 381 3.00 -22.84 13.28
CA ILE A 381 3.59 -21.56 12.94
C ILE A 381 4.07 -20.89 14.23
N VAL A 382 5.36 -20.59 14.34
CA VAL A 382 6.00 -20.04 15.55
C VAL A 382 6.62 -18.69 15.21
N GLU A 383 6.25 -17.62 15.92
CA GLU A 383 6.93 -16.32 15.83
C GLU A 383 7.67 -16.00 17.14
N THR A 384 8.82 -15.35 17.00
CA THR A 384 9.68 -14.94 18.12
C THR A 384 10.05 -13.45 18.00
N MET A 385 9.10 -12.61 17.54
CA MET A 385 9.38 -11.22 17.16
C MET A 385 9.79 -10.34 18.35
N ASP A 386 9.28 -10.64 19.53
CA ASP A 386 9.57 -9.90 20.77
C ASP A 386 10.63 -10.59 21.65
N ALA A 387 11.05 -11.81 21.29
CA ALA A 387 12.03 -12.56 22.06
C ALA A 387 13.41 -11.87 22.07
N THR A 388 14.06 -11.88 23.22
CA THR A 388 15.40 -11.32 23.42
C THR A 388 16.48 -12.41 23.49
N ALA A 389 16.08 -13.67 23.62
CA ALA A 389 16.98 -14.83 23.69
C ALA A 389 16.42 -16.00 22.86
N ALA A 390 17.29 -16.92 22.49
CA ALA A 390 16.91 -18.15 21.82
C ALA A 390 16.03 -19.04 22.73
N GLN A 391 14.99 -19.64 22.13
CA GLN A 391 13.98 -20.47 22.81
C GLN A 391 14.17 -21.93 22.42
N THR A 392 14.32 -22.85 23.40
CA THR A 392 14.26 -24.29 23.12
C THR A 392 12.79 -24.74 23.13
N LEU A 393 12.35 -25.30 22.01
CA LEU A 393 11.02 -25.89 21.86
C LEU A 393 11.11 -27.40 21.89
N ASN A 394 10.46 -28.06 22.86
CA ASN A 394 10.32 -29.50 22.92
C ASN A 394 8.90 -29.86 22.46
N LEU A 395 8.79 -30.51 21.31
CA LEU A 395 7.53 -30.86 20.68
C LEU A 395 7.25 -32.35 20.81
N ASN A 396 6.00 -32.70 21.10
CA ASN A 396 5.55 -34.08 21.17
C ASN A 396 4.22 -34.26 20.44
N VAL A 397 4.21 -35.08 19.40
CA VAL A 397 3.06 -35.30 18.52
C VAL A 397 2.24 -36.46 19.01
N THR A 398 0.93 -36.25 19.15
CA THR A 398 -0.06 -37.21 19.67
C THR A 398 -1.40 -37.08 18.92
N GLY A 399 -2.40 -37.88 19.34
CA GLY A 399 -3.77 -37.72 18.88
C GLY A 399 -3.99 -38.07 17.40
N GLY A 400 -3.23 -39.05 16.86
CA GLY A 400 -3.42 -39.56 15.50
C GLY A 400 -2.83 -38.71 14.39
N LEU A 401 -2.01 -37.70 14.75
CA LEU A 401 -1.25 -36.92 13.77
C LEU A 401 0.00 -37.69 13.28
N SER A 402 0.52 -37.29 12.14
CA SER A 402 1.71 -37.90 11.56
C SER A 402 2.93 -37.74 12.47
N THR A 403 3.61 -38.84 12.76
CA THR A 403 4.91 -38.89 13.44
C THR A 403 6.05 -39.09 12.47
N GLY A 404 5.81 -38.93 11.18
CA GLY A 404 6.82 -38.96 10.11
C GLY A 404 7.77 -37.77 10.16
N GLN A 405 8.54 -37.62 9.09
CA GLN A 405 9.50 -36.54 8.95
C GLN A 405 8.81 -35.18 9.08
N VAL A 406 9.46 -34.28 9.81
CA VAL A 406 9.02 -32.88 10.04
C VAL A 406 9.95 -31.94 9.29
N HIS A 407 9.41 -31.06 8.48
CA HIS A 407 10.12 -30.04 7.72
C HIS A 407 10.08 -28.70 8.48
N VAL A 408 11.23 -28.05 8.59
CA VAL A 408 11.35 -26.74 9.25
C VAL A 408 11.69 -25.68 8.21
N TRP A 409 10.80 -24.72 8.09
CA TRP A 409 11.00 -23.52 7.27
C TRP A 409 11.21 -22.31 8.17
N ALA A 410 12.10 -21.38 7.78
CA ALA A 410 12.40 -20.22 8.59
C ALA A 410 12.59 -18.94 7.78
N THR A 411 12.25 -17.81 8.39
CA THR A 411 12.52 -16.45 7.90
C THR A 411 13.14 -15.65 9.03
N ASN A 412 14.32 -15.08 8.80
CA ASN A 412 14.92 -14.09 9.70
C ASN A 412 14.42 -12.69 9.35
N LEU A 413 13.41 -12.19 10.07
CA LEU A 413 12.85 -10.86 9.85
C LEU A 413 13.76 -9.70 10.32
N ASN A 414 14.88 -9.99 10.98
CA ASN A 414 15.93 -9.01 11.29
C ASN A 414 16.89 -8.77 10.12
N SER A 415 16.92 -9.69 9.14
CA SER A 415 17.80 -9.61 7.99
C SER A 415 17.14 -8.94 6.80
N ASN A 416 17.90 -8.16 6.05
CA ASN A 416 17.50 -7.63 4.75
C ASN A 416 18.08 -8.45 3.57
N ASN A 417 18.79 -9.54 3.87
CA ASN A 417 19.27 -10.44 2.83
C ASN A 417 18.14 -11.38 2.40
N PRO A 418 17.70 -11.35 1.12
CA PRO A 418 16.63 -12.23 0.64
C PRO A 418 16.91 -13.72 0.84
N ALA A 419 18.19 -14.14 0.96
CA ALA A 419 18.55 -15.53 1.20
C ALA A 419 18.09 -16.02 2.59
N ASP A 420 17.88 -15.11 3.54
CA ASP A 420 17.46 -15.42 4.91
C ASP A 420 15.93 -15.48 5.07
N HIS A 421 15.20 -15.29 3.96
CA HIS A 421 13.73 -15.29 3.96
C HIS A 421 13.20 -16.57 3.35
N PHE A 422 12.22 -17.19 4.00
CA PHE A 422 11.45 -18.35 3.54
C PHE A 422 12.35 -19.48 3.01
N GLY A 423 13.25 -19.95 3.88
CA GLY A 423 14.18 -21.06 3.60
C GLY A 423 13.75 -22.36 4.28
N HIS A 424 13.88 -23.50 3.59
CA HIS A 424 13.84 -24.82 4.20
C HIS A 424 15.17 -25.03 4.93
N THR A 425 15.13 -25.14 6.25
CA THR A 425 16.33 -25.11 7.09
C THR A 425 16.71 -26.45 7.71
N ALA A 426 15.75 -27.34 7.92
CA ALA A 426 16.01 -28.65 8.48
C ALA A 426 14.89 -29.65 8.18
N ASP A 427 15.27 -30.93 8.19
CA ASP A 427 14.38 -32.08 8.27
C ASP A 427 14.66 -32.82 9.59
N ILE A 428 13.64 -33.06 10.40
CA ILE A 428 13.75 -33.71 11.68
C ILE A 428 12.94 -35.01 11.67
N THR A 429 13.54 -36.11 12.08
CA THR A 429 12.82 -37.37 12.27
C THR A 429 12.48 -37.50 13.75
N PRO A 430 11.17 -37.41 14.11
CA PRO A 430 10.74 -37.56 15.50
C PRO A 430 11.06 -38.96 16.05
N SER A 431 11.46 -39.05 17.32
CA SER A 431 11.64 -40.30 18.05
C SER A 431 10.42 -40.54 18.95
N GLY A 432 9.57 -41.51 18.59
CA GLY A 432 8.31 -41.73 19.31
C GLY A 432 7.35 -40.53 19.31
N GLY A 433 7.41 -39.71 18.27
CA GLY A 433 6.65 -38.47 18.15
C GLY A 433 7.31 -37.23 18.78
N ALA A 434 8.43 -37.39 19.49
CA ALA A 434 9.13 -36.30 20.17
C ALA A 434 10.32 -35.77 19.35
N PHE A 435 10.49 -34.45 19.33
CA PHE A 435 11.63 -33.75 18.72
C PHE A 435 11.82 -32.38 19.37
N SER A 436 12.92 -31.72 19.07
CA SER A 436 13.23 -30.39 19.57
C SER A 436 13.77 -29.46 18.50
N LEU A 437 13.56 -28.17 18.68
CA LEU A 437 14.05 -27.10 17.83
C LEU A 437 14.48 -25.90 18.69
N THR A 438 15.57 -25.22 18.31
CA THR A 438 15.94 -23.93 18.88
C THR A 438 15.45 -22.81 17.98
N ALA A 439 14.49 -21.99 18.46
CA ALA A 439 13.97 -20.81 17.78
C ALA A 439 14.79 -19.58 18.18
N GLN A 440 15.33 -18.87 17.18
CA GLN A 440 16.14 -17.64 17.35
C GLN A 440 15.23 -16.40 17.47
N PRO A 441 15.64 -15.34 18.18
CA PRO A 441 14.90 -14.08 18.26
C PRO A 441 14.67 -13.41 16.90
N GLY A 442 13.45 -12.91 16.66
CA GLY A 442 13.09 -12.22 15.42
C GLY A 442 12.91 -13.13 14.20
N TYR A 443 12.73 -14.42 14.44
CA TYR A 443 12.46 -15.41 13.39
C TYR A 443 10.99 -15.83 13.35
N LEU A 444 10.53 -16.14 12.15
CA LEU A 444 9.27 -16.84 11.90
C LEU A 444 9.60 -18.25 11.40
N TYR A 445 9.00 -19.26 12.03
CA TYR A 445 9.16 -20.67 11.67
C TYR A 445 7.84 -21.30 11.28
N THR A 446 7.89 -22.26 10.36
CA THR A 446 6.83 -23.25 10.17
C THR A 446 7.42 -24.63 10.31
N ILE A 447 6.83 -25.40 11.21
CA ILE A 447 7.16 -26.78 11.56
C ILE A 447 6.03 -27.65 11.06
N THR A 448 6.26 -28.50 10.06
CA THR A 448 5.17 -29.16 9.33
C THR A 448 5.52 -30.55 8.84
N THR A 449 4.48 -31.36 8.59
CA THR A 449 4.60 -32.65 7.86
C THR A 449 4.19 -32.51 6.38
N THR A 450 3.75 -31.31 5.94
CA THR A 450 3.40 -31.08 4.55
C THR A 450 4.61 -30.84 3.67
N THR A 451 4.48 -31.12 2.38
CA THR A 451 5.50 -30.90 1.34
C THR A 451 4.93 -30.12 0.17
N GLY A 452 5.77 -29.67 -0.76
CA GLY A 452 5.37 -28.93 -1.96
C GLY A 452 5.47 -27.41 -1.83
N GLN A 453 6.04 -26.90 -0.73
CA GLN A 453 6.32 -25.49 -0.55
C GLN A 453 7.54 -25.05 -1.36
N GLY A 454 7.57 -23.78 -1.76
CA GLY A 454 8.67 -23.24 -2.53
C GLY A 454 8.78 -21.72 -2.45
N LYS A 455 10.00 -21.27 -2.73
CA LYS A 455 10.30 -19.86 -2.91
C LYS A 455 10.47 -19.56 -4.38
N GLY A 456 9.69 -18.62 -4.89
CA GLY A 456 9.81 -18.13 -6.25
C GLY A 456 11.22 -17.64 -6.59
N THR A 457 11.63 -17.85 -7.83
CA THR A 457 12.99 -17.54 -8.33
C THR A 457 13.03 -16.44 -9.37
N ALA A 458 11.87 -15.85 -9.74
CA ALA A 458 11.82 -14.77 -10.71
C ALA A 458 12.53 -13.52 -10.15
N ALA A 459 13.36 -12.90 -11.01
CA ALA A 459 14.10 -11.70 -10.68
C ALA A 459 13.50 -10.46 -11.34
N SER A 460 13.40 -9.39 -10.56
CA SER A 460 12.96 -8.08 -11.04
C SER A 460 14.03 -7.43 -11.92
N PRO A 461 13.66 -6.73 -13.00
CA PRO A 461 14.59 -5.82 -13.68
C PRO A 461 14.98 -4.64 -12.79
N ALA A 462 15.93 -3.83 -13.29
CA ALA A 462 16.34 -2.62 -12.61
C ALA A 462 15.22 -1.56 -12.60
N GLN A 463 15.25 -0.68 -11.60
CA GLN A 463 14.38 0.49 -11.55
C GLN A 463 14.59 1.40 -12.75
N GLY A 464 13.53 2.08 -13.18
CA GLY A 464 13.60 3.04 -14.27
C GLY A 464 12.56 4.15 -14.12
N SER A 465 12.80 5.30 -14.75
CA SER A 465 11.88 6.44 -14.71
C SER A 465 10.97 6.46 -15.93
N LEU A 466 9.74 6.90 -15.77
CA LEU A 466 8.92 7.32 -16.90
C LEU A 466 9.47 8.65 -17.42
N ASN A 467 10.05 8.61 -18.63
CA ASN A 467 10.74 9.75 -19.21
C ASN A 467 9.82 10.61 -20.07
N LEU A 468 10.23 11.87 -20.27
CA LEU A 468 9.64 12.76 -21.28
C LEU A 468 10.44 12.69 -22.59
N PRO A 469 9.81 12.96 -23.75
CA PRO A 469 8.38 13.24 -23.90
C PRO A 469 7.50 12.00 -23.72
N TYR A 470 6.26 12.20 -23.25
CA TYR A 470 5.22 11.19 -23.18
C TYR A 470 4.03 11.62 -24.04
N SER A 471 3.38 10.69 -24.72
CA SER A 471 2.14 10.95 -25.44
C SER A 471 1.27 9.70 -25.51
N ASP A 472 -0.03 9.90 -25.49
CA ASP A 472 -1.04 8.88 -25.70
C ASP A 472 -2.20 9.50 -26.49
N ASP A 473 -2.53 8.92 -27.64
CA ASP A 473 -3.67 9.29 -28.47
C ASP A 473 -4.91 8.46 -28.14
N PHE A 474 -4.80 7.58 -27.15
CA PHE A 474 -5.83 6.68 -26.68
C PHE A 474 -6.44 5.75 -27.75
N ASP A 475 -5.94 5.76 -28.96
CA ASP A 475 -6.37 4.83 -30.01
C ASP A 475 -5.78 3.42 -29.77
N GLY A 476 -6.53 2.41 -29.76
CA GLY A 476 -6.07 1.04 -29.54
C GLY A 476 -6.42 0.45 -28.18
N TYR A 477 -7.00 1.25 -27.28
CA TYR A 477 -7.59 0.69 -26.05
C TYR A 477 -8.99 0.11 -26.32
N ALA A 478 -9.32 -0.95 -25.59
CA ALA A 478 -10.68 -1.44 -25.53
C ALA A 478 -11.55 -0.42 -24.78
N LYS A 479 -12.79 -0.24 -25.23
CA LYS A 479 -13.75 0.66 -24.57
C LYS A 479 -14.06 0.23 -23.14
N GLY A 480 -14.32 1.21 -22.27
CA GLY A 480 -14.59 1.00 -20.85
C GLY A 480 -13.35 0.60 -20.04
N LYS A 481 -12.15 0.84 -20.54
CA LYS A 481 -10.89 0.59 -19.84
C LYS A 481 -10.18 1.90 -19.50
N GLU A 482 -9.44 1.89 -18.43
CA GLU A 482 -8.53 2.97 -18.08
C GLU A 482 -7.33 2.99 -19.03
N ALA A 483 -6.89 4.18 -19.42
CA ALA A 483 -5.71 4.32 -20.25
C ALA A 483 -4.45 3.98 -19.45
N LYS A 484 -3.41 3.52 -20.13
CA LYS A 484 -2.16 3.05 -19.54
C LYS A 484 -1.50 4.13 -18.68
N TYR A 485 -1.12 3.78 -17.45
CA TYR A 485 -0.52 4.64 -16.44
C TYR A 485 -1.43 5.75 -15.91
N LEU A 486 -2.64 5.91 -16.43
CA LEU A 486 -3.62 6.87 -15.91
C LEU A 486 -4.29 6.27 -14.68
N MET A 487 -4.32 7.02 -13.59
CA MET A 487 -4.93 6.61 -12.33
C MET A 487 -6.09 7.54 -11.99
N ASP A 488 -7.27 6.99 -11.88
CA ASP A 488 -8.45 7.71 -11.44
C ASP A 488 -8.35 8.03 -9.94
N MET A 489 -8.49 9.31 -9.63
CA MET A 489 -8.42 9.79 -8.24
C MET A 489 -9.80 10.13 -7.68
N GLU A 490 -10.70 10.60 -8.51
CA GLU A 490 -12.13 10.82 -8.25
C GLU A 490 -12.84 10.83 -9.61
N GLY A 491 -14.03 10.23 -9.71
CA GLY A 491 -14.74 10.00 -10.96
C GLY A 491 -14.28 8.73 -11.66
N ALA A 492 -14.61 8.59 -12.94
CA ALA A 492 -14.23 7.45 -13.77
C ALA A 492 -13.75 7.94 -15.14
N PHE A 493 -12.47 7.75 -15.45
CA PHE A 493 -11.85 8.18 -16.70
C PHE A 493 -11.57 6.95 -17.56
N GLU A 494 -12.53 6.60 -18.39
CA GLU A 494 -12.50 5.39 -19.21
C GLU A 494 -12.47 5.69 -20.72
N THR A 495 -11.93 4.77 -21.48
CA THR A 495 -11.87 4.87 -22.93
C THR A 495 -13.25 4.69 -23.56
N SER A 496 -13.59 5.56 -24.49
CA SER A 496 -14.86 5.56 -25.21
C SER A 496 -14.68 6.02 -26.65
N ALA A 497 -15.69 5.89 -27.50
CA ALA A 497 -15.65 6.51 -28.82
C ALA A 497 -15.61 8.04 -28.68
N CYS A 498 -14.79 8.72 -29.47
CA CYS A 498 -14.71 10.17 -29.50
C CYS A 498 -16.02 10.80 -30.04
N GLY A 499 -16.42 11.91 -29.40
CA GLY A 499 -17.58 12.68 -29.80
C GLY A 499 -17.31 13.70 -30.91
N ALA A 500 -18.35 14.45 -31.29
CA ALA A 500 -18.31 15.56 -32.25
C ALA A 500 -17.67 15.20 -33.61
N GLY A 501 -17.89 13.99 -34.09
CA GLY A 501 -17.42 13.51 -35.39
C GLY A 501 -15.91 13.19 -35.47
N ARG A 502 -15.19 13.22 -34.37
CA ARG A 502 -13.79 12.72 -34.28
C ARG A 502 -13.80 11.20 -34.32
N SER A 503 -12.96 10.62 -35.15
CA SER A 503 -12.71 9.17 -35.18
C SER A 503 -11.80 8.75 -34.04
N GLY A 504 -11.80 7.46 -33.71
CA GLY A 504 -10.90 6.88 -32.72
C GLY A 504 -11.50 6.76 -31.32
N THR A 505 -10.61 6.59 -30.35
CA THR A 505 -10.94 6.38 -28.95
C THR A 505 -10.38 7.53 -28.11
N CYS A 506 -11.17 8.01 -27.16
CA CYS A 506 -10.83 9.09 -26.25
C CYS A 506 -11.03 8.62 -24.81
N VAL A 507 -10.35 9.25 -23.87
CA VAL A 507 -10.65 9.08 -22.43
C VAL A 507 -11.83 10.00 -22.10
N ARG A 508 -12.85 9.45 -21.42
CA ARG A 508 -14.06 10.15 -21.02
C ARG A 508 -14.24 10.07 -19.51
N GLN A 509 -14.44 11.21 -18.84
CA GLN A 509 -14.99 11.22 -17.50
C GLN A 509 -16.47 10.78 -17.60
N ALA A 510 -16.77 9.57 -17.13
CA ALA A 510 -18.03 8.87 -17.41
C ALA A 510 -19.07 8.94 -16.28
N ALA A 511 -18.65 9.25 -15.04
CA ALA A 511 -19.53 9.35 -13.89
C ALA A 511 -20.27 10.71 -13.85
N PRO A 512 -21.57 10.78 -14.23
CA PRO A 512 -22.25 12.04 -14.46
C PRO A 512 -22.85 12.68 -13.20
N GLN A 513 -22.62 12.10 -12.03
CA GLN A 513 -23.21 12.54 -10.76
C GLN A 513 -22.16 12.53 -9.66
N LYS A 514 -22.33 13.42 -8.69
CA LYS A 514 -21.55 13.37 -7.46
C LYS A 514 -21.77 12.02 -6.77
N THR A 515 -20.69 11.32 -6.47
CA THR A 515 -20.68 10.01 -5.84
C THR A 515 -21.15 10.04 -4.38
N ILE A 516 -21.43 8.89 -3.79
CA ILE A 516 -21.50 8.70 -2.33
C ILE A 516 -20.08 8.40 -1.85
N PRO A 517 -19.36 9.40 -1.31
CA PRO A 517 -17.94 9.26 -1.10
C PRO A 517 -17.61 8.48 0.18
N TRP A 518 -16.46 7.83 0.17
CA TRP A 518 -15.82 7.36 1.39
C TRP A 518 -15.00 8.48 2.04
N LYS A 519 -14.18 9.18 1.25
CA LYS A 519 -13.49 10.41 1.66
C LYS A 519 -14.34 11.65 1.37
N LYS A 520 -13.79 12.83 1.62
CA LYS A 520 -14.42 14.07 1.20
C LYS A 520 -14.32 14.19 -0.32
N PHE A 521 -15.47 14.42 -0.94
CA PHE A 521 -15.59 14.56 -2.36
C PHE A 521 -14.78 15.75 -2.91
N VAL A 522 -14.12 15.55 -4.04
CA VAL A 522 -13.44 16.58 -4.84
C VAL A 522 -13.94 16.52 -6.28
N ASP A 523 -13.60 17.54 -7.09
CA ASP A 523 -13.90 17.50 -8.54
C ASP A 523 -13.17 16.29 -9.19
N PRO A 524 -13.81 15.62 -10.16
CA PRO A 524 -13.21 14.45 -10.82
C PRO A 524 -11.87 14.76 -11.50
N TYR A 525 -10.88 13.91 -11.27
CA TYR A 525 -9.57 14.01 -11.91
C TYR A 525 -8.85 12.66 -11.95
N ALA A 526 -7.97 12.52 -12.94
CA ALA A 526 -7.05 11.40 -13.07
C ALA A 526 -5.63 11.91 -13.25
N LEU A 527 -4.65 11.12 -12.82
CA LEU A 527 -3.23 11.47 -12.78
C LEU A 527 -2.38 10.48 -13.57
N LEU A 528 -1.28 10.97 -14.13
CA LEU A 528 -0.22 10.14 -14.64
C LEU A 528 1.13 10.85 -14.56
N GLY A 529 2.20 10.10 -14.67
CA GLY A 529 3.54 10.66 -14.88
C GLY A 529 4.48 10.45 -13.70
N ASN A 530 5.56 11.23 -13.70
CA ASN A 530 6.60 11.14 -12.69
C ASN A 530 6.58 12.39 -11.80
N VAL A 531 6.62 12.20 -10.49
CA VAL A 531 6.71 13.29 -9.51
C VAL A 531 7.94 14.19 -9.68
N ALA A 532 8.93 13.74 -10.46
CA ALA A 532 10.15 14.48 -10.76
C ALA A 532 10.05 15.46 -11.94
N TRP A 533 8.97 15.42 -12.73
CA TRP A 533 8.86 16.30 -13.87
C TRP A 533 8.74 17.77 -13.44
N SER A 534 9.70 18.62 -13.87
CA SER A 534 9.76 20.01 -13.42
C SER A 534 9.63 21.03 -14.55
N THR A 535 10.18 20.73 -15.73
CA THR A 535 10.15 21.62 -16.91
C THR A 535 9.49 20.91 -18.07
N TYR A 536 8.22 21.22 -18.30
CA TYR A 536 7.41 20.57 -19.32
C TYR A 536 6.16 21.38 -19.68
N THR A 537 5.49 20.97 -20.73
CA THR A 537 4.14 21.42 -21.07
C THR A 537 3.24 20.20 -21.21
N VAL A 538 2.16 20.17 -20.45
CA VAL A 538 1.07 19.21 -20.65
C VAL A 538 0.06 19.80 -21.61
N ASN A 539 -0.34 18.98 -22.59
CA ASN A 539 -1.31 19.32 -23.63
C ASN A 539 -2.37 18.22 -23.66
N ALA A 540 -3.61 18.59 -23.89
CA ALA A 540 -4.68 17.68 -24.24
C ALA A 540 -5.71 18.36 -25.11
N ASP A 541 -6.29 17.63 -26.05
CA ASP A 541 -7.52 18.02 -26.70
C ASP A 541 -8.68 17.70 -25.75
N VAL A 542 -9.61 18.62 -25.61
CA VAL A 542 -10.74 18.50 -24.67
C VAL A 542 -12.06 18.80 -25.36
N LEU A 543 -13.11 18.09 -24.94
CA LEU A 543 -14.49 18.31 -25.40
C LEU A 543 -15.41 18.24 -24.20
N LEU A 544 -16.17 19.30 -23.94
CA LEU A 544 -17.29 19.29 -22.98
C LEU A 544 -18.55 18.75 -23.64
N GLU A 545 -19.15 17.72 -23.06
CA GLU A 545 -20.43 17.16 -23.53
C GLU A 545 -21.62 17.97 -23.03
N LYS A 546 -21.43 18.66 -21.90
CA LYS A 546 -22.43 19.52 -21.23
C LYS A 546 -21.77 20.82 -20.77
N PRO A 547 -22.59 21.91 -20.49
CA PRO A 547 -22.02 23.09 -19.85
C PRO A 547 -21.34 22.78 -18.53
N GLY A 548 -20.12 23.31 -18.34
CA GLY A 548 -19.30 23.08 -17.17
C GLY A 548 -17.86 23.48 -17.38
N SER A 549 -16.89 22.81 -16.76
CA SER A 549 -15.49 23.12 -16.97
C SER A 549 -14.60 21.88 -17.03
N VAL A 550 -13.56 22.00 -17.86
CA VAL A 550 -12.43 21.04 -17.92
C VAL A 550 -11.20 21.65 -17.28
N GLN A 551 -10.27 20.78 -16.88
CA GLN A 551 -9.04 21.23 -16.25
C GLN A 551 -7.84 20.35 -16.66
N LEU A 552 -6.68 21.00 -16.81
CA LEU A 552 -5.37 20.32 -16.80
C LEU A 552 -4.68 20.59 -15.48
N LEU A 553 -4.08 19.55 -14.93
CA LEU A 553 -3.26 19.62 -13.72
C LEU A 553 -1.79 19.50 -14.09
N GLY A 554 -0.95 20.21 -13.34
CA GLY A 554 0.49 20.08 -13.48
C GLY A 554 1.23 20.28 -12.17
N ARG A 555 2.46 19.78 -12.14
CA ARG A 555 3.27 19.68 -10.92
C ARG A 555 2.48 19.13 -9.74
N VAL A 556 1.75 18.06 -10.00
CA VAL A 556 0.97 17.38 -8.97
C VAL A 556 1.92 16.70 -8.00
N GLY A 557 1.88 17.15 -6.77
CA GLY A 557 2.68 16.65 -5.65
C GLY A 557 1.88 15.72 -4.74
N SER A 558 2.11 15.83 -3.42
CA SER A 558 1.48 14.94 -2.44
C SER A 558 -0.03 15.09 -2.37
N GLN A 559 -0.68 13.97 -2.15
CA GLN A 559 -2.07 13.87 -1.77
C GLN A 559 -2.20 13.96 -0.23
N ASP A 560 -3.30 14.48 0.27
CA ASP A 560 -3.60 14.50 1.70
C ASP A 560 -3.77 13.10 2.28
N THR A 561 -3.11 12.85 3.41
CA THR A 561 -3.23 11.62 4.19
C THR A 561 -4.51 11.56 5.02
N GLY A 562 -5.16 12.72 5.22
CA GLY A 562 -6.17 12.87 6.26
C GLY A 562 -7.59 12.54 5.86
N ASN A 563 -8.04 12.73 4.65
CA ASN A 563 -9.44 12.46 4.25
C ASN A 563 -9.91 13.22 3.00
N GLN A 564 -9.06 13.96 2.33
CA GLN A 564 -9.57 14.98 1.43
C GLN A 564 -9.55 14.57 -0.05
N GLY A 565 -8.74 13.58 -0.43
CA GLY A 565 -8.52 13.27 -1.84
C GLY A 565 -7.91 14.42 -2.66
N ALA A 566 -7.63 15.55 -2.02
CA ALA A 566 -7.04 16.73 -2.67
C ALA A 566 -5.53 16.60 -2.80
N VAL A 567 -4.98 17.26 -3.81
CA VAL A 567 -3.53 17.25 -4.10
C VAL A 567 -2.95 18.65 -4.15
N ASN A 568 -1.66 18.76 -3.85
CA ASN A 568 -0.87 19.94 -4.18
C ASN A 568 -0.69 19.98 -5.70
N ALA A 569 -1.24 20.98 -6.38
CA ALA A 569 -1.14 21.08 -7.83
C ALA A 569 -1.40 22.49 -8.35
N TYR A 570 -0.92 22.77 -9.58
CA TYR A 570 -1.43 23.87 -10.40
C TYR A 570 -2.50 23.35 -11.34
N TYR A 571 -3.50 24.20 -11.60
CA TYR A 571 -4.63 23.91 -12.47
C TYR A 571 -4.78 25.00 -13.52
N LEU A 572 -4.94 24.62 -14.78
CA LEU A 572 -5.65 25.44 -15.78
C LEU A 572 -7.10 24.94 -15.82
N ARG A 573 -8.03 25.76 -15.38
CA ARG A 573 -9.47 25.48 -15.46
C ARG A 573 -10.10 26.42 -16.47
N ILE A 574 -10.99 25.90 -17.35
CA ILE A 574 -11.73 26.70 -18.31
C ILE A 574 -13.16 26.17 -18.48
N SER A 575 -14.14 27.07 -18.52
CA SER A 575 -15.56 26.73 -18.69
C SER A 575 -16.00 26.74 -20.14
N ASP A 576 -17.17 26.15 -20.39
CA ASP A 576 -17.90 26.24 -21.68
C ASP A 576 -18.11 27.69 -22.15
N ALA A 577 -18.32 28.63 -21.22
CA ALA A 577 -18.46 30.06 -21.51
C ALA A 577 -17.13 30.80 -21.73
N GLY A 578 -15.97 30.11 -21.63
CA GLY A 578 -14.64 30.67 -21.84
C GLY A 578 -14.05 31.37 -20.61
N ALA A 579 -14.69 31.34 -19.45
CA ALA A 579 -14.07 31.81 -18.22
C ALA A 579 -12.92 30.87 -17.83
N TRP A 580 -11.70 31.42 -17.67
CA TRP A 580 -10.52 30.61 -17.36
C TRP A 580 -9.77 31.12 -16.12
N SER A 581 -9.02 30.22 -15.49
CA SER A 581 -8.13 30.56 -14.39
C SER A 581 -6.89 29.65 -14.32
N ILE A 582 -5.76 30.22 -13.91
CA ILE A 582 -4.61 29.48 -13.38
C ILE A 582 -4.76 29.49 -11.85
N GLN A 583 -4.84 28.33 -11.26
CA GLN A 583 -5.07 28.14 -9.83
C GLN A 583 -3.94 27.33 -9.21
N ARG A 584 -3.72 27.52 -7.92
CA ARG A 584 -2.93 26.65 -7.07
C ARG A 584 -3.87 26.06 -6.00
N ASN A 585 -3.89 24.75 -5.89
CA ASN A 585 -4.63 24.05 -4.86
C ASN A 585 -3.67 23.33 -3.92
N ASN A 586 -4.06 23.13 -2.66
CA ASN A 586 -3.30 22.35 -1.70
C ASN A 586 -4.10 21.15 -1.18
N THR A 587 -3.43 20.29 -0.39
CA THR A 587 -4.02 19.09 0.20
C THR A 587 -5.21 19.37 1.14
N SER A 588 -5.40 20.60 1.59
CA SER A 588 -6.57 21.02 2.39
C SER A 588 -7.72 21.56 1.53
N GLN A 589 -7.67 21.40 0.21
CA GLN A 589 -8.63 21.95 -0.76
C GLN A 589 -8.72 23.50 -0.76
N GLN A 590 -7.64 24.18 -0.34
CA GLN A 590 -7.56 25.62 -0.40
C GLN A 590 -7.11 26.04 -1.79
N VAL A 591 -7.99 26.69 -2.53
CA VAL A 591 -7.74 27.17 -3.88
C VAL A 591 -7.26 28.62 -3.84
N THR A 592 -6.13 28.91 -4.50
CA THR A 592 -5.63 30.26 -4.75
C THR A 592 -5.66 30.54 -6.23
N THR A 593 -6.47 31.49 -6.68
CA THR A 593 -6.47 31.97 -8.06
C THR A 593 -5.26 32.88 -8.27
N LEU A 594 -4.32 32.43 -9.14
CA LEU A 594 -3.13 33.20 -9.47
C LEU A 594 -3.39 34.20 -10.61
N ARG A 595 -4.22 33.80 -11.55
CA ARG A 595 -4.69 34.65 -12.67
C ARG A 595 -5.98 34.10 -13.22
N SER A 596 -6.83 35.00 -13.75
CA SER A 596 -8.07 34.61 -14.42
C SER A 596 -8.39 35.58 -15.55
N GLY A 597 -9.32 35.18 -16.40
CA GLY A 597 -9.78 36.00 -17.53
C GLY A 597 -10.93 35.31 -18.27
N THR A 598 -11.26 35.89 -19.45
CA THR A 598 -12.25 35.33 -20.38
C THR A 598 -11.57 35.14 -21.73
N ALA A 599 -11.78 33.99 -22.34
CA ALA A 599 -11.34 33.62 -23.67
C ALA A 599 -12.57 33.41 -24.58
N THR A 600 -12.34 33.00 -25.81
CA THR A 600 -13.43 32.48 -26.67
C THR A 600 -14.10 31.32 -25.96
N ALA A 601 -15.44 31.29 -25.96
CA ALA A 601 -16.22 30.22 -25.36
C ALA A 601 -15.87 28.87 -26.00
N LEU A 602 -15.61 27.85 -25.19
CA LEU A 602 -15.42 26.50 -25.66
C LEU A 602 -16.72 25.92 -26.25
N GLY A 603 -17.86 26.30 -25.67
CA GLY A 603 -19.12 25.67 -25.98
C GLY A 603 -19.17 24.20 -25.55
N THR A 604 -20.11 23.46 -26.11
CA THR A 604 -20.24 22.02 -25.94
C THR A 604 -20.11 21.31 -27.28
N ASN A 605 -19.67 20.04 -27.22
CA ASN A 605 -19.47 19.20 -28.42
C ASN A 605 -18.53 19.83 -29.47
N SER A 606 -17.52 20.57 -29.02
CA SER A 606 -16.46 21.14 -29.85
C SER A 606 -15.11 20.79 -29.22
N TRP A 607 -14.16 20.38 -30.06
CA TRP A 607 -12.80 20.06 -29.62
C TRP A 607 -11.95 21.31 -29.56
N HIS A 608 -11.24 21.45 -28.44
CA HIS A 608 -10.29 22.52 -28.19
C HIS A 608 -8.99 21.96 -27.64
N LYS A 609 -7.86 22.61 -27.88
CA LYS A 609 -6.58 22.22 -27.33
C LYS A 609 -6.21 23.09 -26.14
N LEU A 610 -6.04 22.46 -24.97
CA LEU A 610 -5.51 23.10 -23.78
C LEU A 610 -4.03 22.81 -23.61
N SER A 611 -3.29 23.78 -23.06
CA SER A 611 -1.87 23.63 -22.72
C SER A 611 -1.57 24.32 -21.41
N LEU A 612 -0.79 23.66 -20.54
CA LEU A 612 -0.27 24.21 -19.29
C LEU A 612 1.24 23.93 -19.20
N GLY A 613 2.05 24.98 -19.37
CA GLY A 613 3.50 24.90 -19.45
C GLY A 613 4.20 25.39 -18.20
N PHE A 614 5.33 24.76 -17.86
CA PHE A 614 6.17 25.06 -16.70
C PHE A 614 7.63 25.23 -17.10
N SER A 615 8.21 26.40 -16.75
CA SER A 615 9.63 26.70 -16.95
C SER A 615 10.16 27.49 -15.75
N GLY A 616 10.95 26.87 -14.89
CA GLY A 616 11.30 27.44 -13.60
C GLY A 616 10.03 27.79 -12.78
N SER A 617 9.91 29.02 -12.32
CA SER A 617 8.70 29.53 -11.63
C SER A 617 7.62 30.05 -12.58
N THR A 618 7.88 30.07 -13.89
CA THR A 618 6.93 30.60 -14.88
C THR A 618 5.92 29.52 -15.27
N ILE A 619 4.64 29.85 -15.19
CA ILE A 619 3.51 28.98 -15.55
C ILE A 619 2.73 29.69 -16.66
N THR A 620 2.53 29.03 -17.79
CA THR A 620 1.84 29.58 -18.96
C THR A 620 0.66 28.70 -19.34
N ALA A 621 -0.52 29.29 -19.47
CA ALA A 621 -1.72 28.63 -19.93
C ALA A 621 -2.08 29.09 -21.37
N SER A 622 -2.51 28.15 -22.20
CA SER A 622 -2.94 28.45 -23.60
C SER A 622 -4.20 27.68 -23.98
N LEU A 623 -4.96 28.25 -24.89
CA LEU A 623 -6.13 27.66 -25.55
C LEU A 623 -5.93 27.78 -27.07
N ASP A 624 -6.05 26.67 -27.80
CA ASP A 624 -5.93 26.59 -29.27
C ASP A 624 -4.66 27.29 -29.80
N GLY A 625 -3.54 27.16 -29.05
CA GLY A 625 -2.27 27.79 -29.35
C GLY A 625 -2.13 29.26 -28.94
N ALA A 626 -3.22 29.93 -28.56
CA ALA A 626 -3.18 31.30 -28.06
C ALA A 626 -2.89 31.33 -26.55
N VAL A 627 -1.92 32.15 -26.13
CA VAL A 627 -1.60 32.30 -24.68
C VAL A 627 -2.72 33.04 -23.98
N LEU A 628 -3.37 32.40 -23.03
CA LEU A 628 -4.37 32.99 -22.13
C LEU A 628 -3.71 33.88 -21.07
N GLY A 629 -2.63 33.39 -20.47
CA GLY A 629 -1.88 34.12 -19.47
C GLY A 629 -0.67 33.40 -18.94
N THR A 630 0.18 34.20 -18.28
CA THR A 630 1.41 33.72 -17.64
C THR A 630 1.45 34.25 -16.20
N VAL A 631 1.88 33.42 -15.26
CA VAL A 631 2.10 33.80 -13.86
C VAL A 631 3.46 33.32 -13.38
N THR A 632 3.94 33.89 -12.27
CA THR A 632 5.15 33.45 -11.59
C THR A 632 4.76 32.88 -10.22
N ASP A 633 4.95 31.59 -10.00
CA ASP A 633 4.73 30.93 -8.71
C ASP A 633 5.70 29.74 -8.61
N SER A 634 6.39 29.63 -7.47
CA SER A 634 7.41 28.59 -7.23
C SER A 634 6.99 27.58 -6.16
N THR A 635 5.71 27.59 -5.73
CA THR A 635 5.25 26.76 -4.61
C THR A 635 5.43 25.28 -4.88
N PHE A 636 5.09 24.82 -6.09
CA PHE A 636 5.29 23.43 -6.48
C PHE A 636 6.33 23.37 -7.63
N PRO A 637 7.54 22.87 -7.33
CA PRO A 637 8.64 22.91 -8.29
C PRO A 637 8.62 21.76 -9.28
N ALA A 638 7.95 20.64 -8.98
CA ALA A 638 7.86 19.46 -9.82
C ALA A 638 6.59 18.66 -9.51
N GLY A 639 6.27 17.67 -10.32
CA GLY A 639 5.17 16.75 -10.10
C GLY A 639 4.56 16.20 -11.38
N GLN A 640 3.60 15.30 -11.20
CA GLN A 640 2.84 14.66 -12.25
C GLN A 640 1.93 15.63 -13.00
N VAL A 641 1.26 15.11 -14.02
CA VAL A 641 0.20 15.79 -14.76
C VAL A 641 -1.16 15.11 -14.51
N GLY A 642 -2.24 15.81 -14.83
CA GLY A 642 -3.58 15.26 -14.74
C GLY A 642 -4.57 15.94 -15.67
N ILE A 643 -5.70 15.26 -15.84
CA ILE A 643 -6.89 15.75 -16.53
C ILE A 643 -8.07 15.71 -15.57
N GLY A 644 -9.04 16.60 -15.75
CA GLY A 644 -10.19 16.60 -14.84
C GLY A 644 -11.35 17.46 -15.35
N THR A 645 -12.46 17.41 -14.59
CA THR A 645 -13.67 18.15 -14.86
C THR A 645 -14.21 18.80 -13.60
N SER A 646 -15.19 19.69 -13.72
CA SER A 646 -16.02 20.03 -12.58
C SER A 646 -17.02 18.91 -12.26
N THR A 647 -17.53 18.95 -11.03
CA THR A 647 -18.46 17.94 -10.51
C THR A 647 -19.70 17.79 -11.39
N GLY A 648 -20.05 16.56 -11.74
CA GLY A 648 -21.25 16.25 -12.52
C GLY A 648 -21.08 16.46 -14.02
N GLU A 649 -19.91 16.88 -14.46
CA GLU A 649 -19.65 17.11 -15.88
C GLU A 649 -19.10 15.84 -16.53
N THR A 650 -19.58 15.55 -17.73
CA THR A 650 -18.96 14.58 -18.63
C THR A 650 -18.17 15.33 -19.68
N ALA A 651 -16.93 14.93 -19.88
CA ALA A 651 -16.02 15.52 -20.84
C ALA A 651 -15.12 14.45 -21.44
N GLN A 652 -14.59 14.73 -22.62
CA GLN A 652 -13.65 13.83 -23.29
C GLN A 652 -12.28 14.50 -23.43
N PHE A 653 -11.25 13.67 -23.39
CA PHE A 653 -9.85 14.05 -23.49
C PHE A 653 -9.19 13.16 -24.55
N ASP A 654 -8.36 13.78 -25.36
CA ASP A 654 -7.65 13.10 -26.46
C ASP A 654 -6.26 13.70 -26.64
N ASN A 655 -5.35 12.97 -27.31
CA ASN A 655 -4.01 13.44 -27.64
C ASN A 655 -3.26 14.02 -26.42
N LEU A 656 -3.32 13.32 -25.28
CA LEU A 656 -2.57 13.72 -24.10
C LEU A 656 -1.07 13.66 -24.38
N ALA A 657 -0.40 14.78 -24.27
CA ALA A 657 1.04 14.86 -24.51
C ALA A 657 1.73 15.71 -23.45
N VAL A 658 2.83 15.19 -22.93
CA VAL A 658 3.72 15.92 -22.03
C VAL A 658 5.06 16.09 -22.74
N THR A 659 5.34 17.32 -23.16
CA THR A 659 6.55 17.67 -23.89
C THR A 659 7.52 18.44 -22.99
N GLY A 660 8.81 18.21 -23.13
CA GLY A 660 9.83 18.87 -22.32
C GLY A 660 11.04 17.97 -22.09
N SER A 661 12.03 18.50 -21.40
CA SER A 661 13.26 17.76 -21.07
C SER A 661 13.14 16.96 -19.76
N GLY A 662 12.01 17.01 -19.08
CA GLY A 662 11.79 16.27 -17.83
C GLY A 662 12.79 16.61 -16.74
N GLY A 663 13.22 17.85 -16.60
CA GLY A 663 14.31 18.26 -15.74
C GLY A 663 14.24 17.73 -14.30
N GLY A 664 15.24 16.94 -13.96
CA GLY A 664 15.45 16.32 -12.66
C GLY A 664 15.46 14.78 -12.76
N SER A 665 16.62 14.16 -12.57
CA SER A 665 16.67 12.72 -12.40
C SER A 665 16.26 12.38 -10.96
N THR A 666 15.19 11.64 -10.80
CA THR A 666 14.89 10.99 -9.51
C THR A 666 15.92 9.91 -9.27
N SER A 667 16.50 9.89 -8.11
CA SER A 667 17.52 8.93 -7.74
C SER A 667 17.45 8.63 -6.25
N VAL A 668 17.87 7.44 -5.89
CA VAL A 668 18.17 7.13 -4.49
C VAL A 668 19.50 7.77 -4.13
N LEU A 669 19.59 8.46 -3.02
CA LEU A 669 20.83 9.00 -2.49
C LEU A 669 21.45 7.98 -1.53
N ARG A 670 22.38 7.17 -2.06
CA ARG A 670 23.04 6.10 -1.29
C ARG A 670 24.32 6.60 -0.65
N ASN A 671 24.42 6.53 0.67
CA ASN A 671 25.60 6.92 1.41
C ASN A 671 26.77 5.96 1.16
N ALA A 672 27.94 6.48 0.81
CA ALA A 672 29.09 5.67 0.41
C ALA A 672 29.73 4.89 1.57
N ALA A 673 29.57 5.32 2.82
CA ALA A 673 30.12 4.62 3.98
C ALA A 673 29.23 3.47 4.46
N SER A 674 27.92 3.62 4.38
CA SER A 674 26.94 2.69 4.94
C SER A 674 26.22 1.84 3.90
N SER A 675 26.26 2.25 2.62
CA SER A 675 25.42 1.71 1.54
C SER A 675 23.91 1.86 1.79
N ARG A 676 23.50 2.69 2.76
CA ARG A 676 22.11 3.02 3.07
C ARG A 676 21.63 4.26 2.32
N CYS A 677 20.35 4.39 2.21
CA CYS A 677 19.69 5.47 1.49
C CYS A 677 19.30 6.62 2.42
N LEU A 678 19.31 7.84 1.88
CA LEU A 678 18.69 8.98 2.54
C LEU A 678 17.18 8.76 2.55
N ASP A 679 16.60 8.74 3.73
CA ASP A 679 15.25 8.27 4.01
C ASP A 679 14.45 9.30 4.80
N VAL A 680 13.16 9.41 4.50
CA VAL A 680 12.22 10.10 5.37
C VAL A 680 11.54 9.07 6.26
N PRO A 681 11.84 9.02 7.56
CA PRO A 681 11.34 7.98 8.46
C PRO A 681 9.81 7.88 8.46
N ASN A 682 9.32 6.63 8.50
CA ASN A 682 7.89 6.30 8.54
C ASN A 682 7.08 6.88 7.37
N VAL A 683 7.72 7.10 6.22
CA VAL A 683 7.09 7.71 5.04
C VAL A 683 6.37 9.04 5.39
N SER A 684 6.87 9.74 6.42
CA SER A 684 6.25 10.97 6.92
C SER A 684 6.25 12.07 5.87
N GLN A 685 5.13 12.78 5.75
CA GLN A 685 5.02 14.01 4.96
C GLN A 685 4.91 15.26 5.84
N THR A 686 5.10 15.11 7.14
CA THR A 686 4.99 16.20 8.11
C THR A 686 6.21 17.10 8.04
N ASN A 687 6.00 18.42 7.95
CA ASN A 687 7.07 19.41 8.03
C ASN A 687 7.87 19.28 9.33
N GLY A 688 9.19 19.38 9.25
CA GLY A 688 10.09 19.21 10.40
C GLY A 688 10.53 17.75 10.64
N THR A 689 10.06 16.79 9.86
CA THR A 689 10.55 15.40 9.94
C THR A 689 12.02 15.37 9.56
N GLN A 690 12.89 14.93 10.49
CA GLN A 690 14.32 14.79 10.23
C GLN A 690 14.58 13.58 9.34
N VAL A 691 15.36 13.77 8.28
CA VAL A 691 15.80 12.66 7.43
C VAL A 691 16.90 11.86 8.10
N ALA A 692 16.96 10.58 7.80
CA ALA A 692 17.89 9.63 8.40
C ALA A 692 18.46 8.68 7.35
N LEU A 693 19.39 7.83 7.72
CA LEU A 693 19.78 6.67 6.94
C LEU A 693 18.79 5.52 7.18
N TRP A 694 18.47 4.82 6.11
CA TRP A 694 17.72 3.56 6.19
C TRP A 694 18.17 2.60 5.09
N ASP A 695 17.98 1.31 5.29
CA ASP A 695 18.24 0.32 4.23
C ASP A 695 17.42 0.68 2.99
N CYS A 696 18.06 0.62 1.82
CA CYS A 696 17.39 1.02 0.58
C CYS A 696 16.27 0.03 0.25
N ASN A 697 15.04 0.52 0.24
CA ASN A 697 13.82 -0.27 0.03
C ASN A 697 13.06 0.12 -1.25
N GLY A 698 13.51 1.17 -1.96
CA GLY A 698 12.86 1.64 -3.19
C GLY A 698 11.59 2.46 -2.96
N GLY A 699 11.21 2.71 -1.71
CA GLY A 699 10.04 3.51 -1.35
C GLY A 699 10.13 4.96 -1.80
N GLY A 700 8.98 5.62 -1.96
CA GLY A 700 8.89 7.03 -2.36
C GLY A 700 9.58 7.98 -1.38
N ASN A 701 9.71 7.58 -0.10
CA ASN A 701 10.44 8.30 0.95
C ASN A 701 11.97 8.28 0.78
N GLN A 702 12.49 7.51 -0.17
CA GLN A 702 13.91 7.44 -0.52
C GLN A 702 14.18 7.96 -1.95
N GLN A 703 13.14 8.37 -2.67
CA GLN A 703 13.25 8.86 -4.05
C GLN A 703 13.41 10.38 -4.04
N TRP A 704 14.63 10.83 -4.34
CA TRP A 704 15.00 12.25 -4.31
C TRP A 704 15.23 12.79 -5.71
N THR A 705 14.58 13.92 -6.03
CA THR A 705 14.74 14.63 -7.30
C THR A 705 15.54 15.88 -7.09
N LEU A 706 16.70 15.99 -7.71
CA LEU A 706 17.44 17.25 -7.79
C LEU A 706 16.88 18.09 -8.93
N THR A 707 16.23 19.19 -8.62
CA THR A 707 15.66 20.12 -9.61
C THR A 707 16.74 21.03 -10.24
N SER A 708 16.40 21.68 -11.35
CA SER A 708 17.23 22.75 -11.92
C SER A 708 17.42 23.95 -10.98
N GLY A 709 16.47 24.15 -10.03
CA GLY A 709 16.58 25.14 -8.94
C GLY A 709 17.41 24.64 -7.75
N LYS A 710 18.14 23.53 -7.89
CA LYS A 710 19.00 22.93 -6.87
C LYS A 710 18.24 22.40 -5.64
N GLN A 711 16.94 22.24 -5.69
CA GLN A 711 16.19 21.63 -4.60
C GLN A 711 16.25 20.09 -4.69
N LEU A 712 16.38 19.43 -3.55
CA LEU A 712 16.21 17.97 -3.44
C LEU A 712 14.78 17.70 -2.96
N LEU A 713 13.94 17.23 -3.87
CA LEU A 713 12.55 16.94 -3.60
C LEU A 713 12.33 15.45 -3.25
N VAL A 714 11.44 15.23 -2.30
CA VAL A 714 10.84 13.92 -2.01
C VAL A 714 9.31 14.06 -2.11
N TYR A 715 8.62 13.01 -2.53
CA TYR A 715 7.16 13.01 -2.78
C TYR A 715 6.68 14.06 -3.79
N GLY A 716 7.56 14.65 -4.58
CA GLY A 716 7.22 15.73 -5.52
C GLY A 716 6.80 17.07 -4.89
N ALA A 717 6.73 17.19 -3.57
CA ALA A 717 6.19 18.37 -2.88
C ALA A 717 6.96 18.81 -1.63
N LYS A 718 7.82 17.97 -1.07
CA LYS A 718 8.64 18.29 0.08
C LYS A 718 10.09 18.48 -0.33
N CYS A 719 10.71 19.53 0.16
CA CYS A 719 12.12 19.82 -0.08
C CYS A 719 12.97 19.40 1.12
N LEU A 720 14.17 18.87 0.86
CA LEU A 720 15.21 18.77 1.88
C LEU A 720 15.57 20.17 2.35
N ASP A 721 15.53 20.40 3.65
CA ASP A 721 15.62 21.71 4.28
C ASP A 721 16.65 21.70 5.41
N ALA A 722 17.46 22.75 5.50
CA ALA A 722 18.27 23.01 6.69
C ALA A 722 17.39 23.70 7.73
N GLU A 723 17.07 23.00 8.81
CA GLU A 723 16.12 23.45 9.85
C GLU A 723 16.36 24.87 10.32
N GLY A 724 15.27 25.67 10.33
CA GLY A 724 15.32 27.07 10.74
C GLY A 724 16.19 27.96 9.84
N ALA A 725 16.46 27.56 8.60
CA ALA A 725 17.39 28.23 7.67
C ALA A 725 18.80 28.42 8.27
N SER A 726 19.19 27.57 9.22
CA SER A 726 20.48 27.64 9.89
C SER A 726 21.63 27.24 8.94
N THR A 727 22.76 27.93 9.08
CA THR A 727 24.00 27.67 8.37
C THR A 727 25.10 27.04 9.23
N SER A 728 24.74 26.61 10.46
CA SER A 728 25.69 26.08 11.44
C SER A 728 25.86 24.55 11.28
N ALA A 729 27.06 24.05 11.57
CA ALA A 729 27.29 22.61 11.69
C ALA A 729 26.44 22.01 12.82
N GLY A 730 25.90 20.81 12.62
CA GLY A 730 24.96 20.16 13.53
C GLY A 730 23.48 20.46 13.23
N THR A 731 23.17 21.40 12.33
CA THR A 731 21.80 21.69 11.90
C THR A 731 21.16 20.43 11.33
N ARG A 732 19.93 20.12 11.77
CA ARG A 732 19.17 18.99 11.28
C ARG A 732 18.79 19.19 9.80
N ALA A 733 18.96 18.15 9.00
CA ALA A 733 18.34 18.10 7.68
C ALA A 733 16.93 17.51 7.85
N ILE A 734 15.93 18.27 7.45
CA ILE A 734 14.51 17.91 7.59
C ILE A 734 13.81 17.96 6.23
N ILE A 735 12.58 17.48 6.16
CA ILE A 735 11.69 17.81 5.05
C ILE A 735 10.79 18.99 5.45
N TRP A 736 10.52 19.85 4.47
CA TRP A 736 9.62 21.00 4.64
C TRP A 736 8.91 21.30 3.31
N ASP A 737 7.79 22.03 3.38
CA ASP A 737 7.17 22.56 2.16
C ASP A 737 8.18 23.38 1.37
N CYS A 738 8.19 23.21 0.05
CA CYS A 738 9.16 23.90 -0.80
C CYS A 738 8.88 25.40 -0.82
N THR A 739 9.85 26.22 -0.42
CA THR A 739 9.76 27.68 -0.35
C THR A 739 10.67 28.38 -1.37
N ALA A 740 11.50 27.62 -2.09
CA ALA A 740 12.59 28.10 -2.92
C ALA A 740 13.67 28.88 -2.17
N GLY A 741 13.66 28.89 -0.85
CA GLY A 741 14.70 29.50 -0.01
C GLY A 741 16.06 28.81 -0.21
N THR A 742 17.15 29.55 0.05
CA THR A 742 18.52 29.01 -0.13
C THR A 742 18.87 27.90 0.86
N ASN A 743 18.14 27.80 1.99
CA ASN A 743 18.22 26.70 2.95
C ASN A 743 17.66 25.37 2.39
N GLN A 744 16.92 25.42 1.28
CA GLN A 744 16.39 24.24 0.57
C GLN A 744 17.17 23.98 -0.74
N GLN A 745 18.26 24.68 -1.01
CA GLN A 745 19.06 24.51 -2.20
C GLN A 745 20.36 23.77 -1.88
N TRP A 746 20.71 22.81 -2.75
CA TRP A 746 21.80 21.87 -2.54
C TRP A 746 22.65 21.75 -3.81
N ASN A 747 23.96 21.74 -3.67
CA ASN A 747 24.88 21.41 -4.74
C ASN A 747 25.23 19.92 -4.65
N ALA A 748 24.94 19.17 -5.71
CA ALA A 748 25.48 17.82 -5.88
C ALA A 748 26.86 17.95 -6.55
N ASN A 749 27.91 17.75 -5.79
CA ASN A 749 29.27 17.96 -6.26
C ASN A 749 29.84 16.74 -7.00
N ALA A 750 30.80 16.95 -7.89
CA ALA A 750 31.43 15.89 -8.69
C ALA A 750 32.17 14.84 -7.83
N ASP A 751 32.60 15.20 -6.63
CA ASP A 751 33.26 14.30 -5.67
C ASP A 751 32.27 13.43 -4.87
N GLY A 752 30.98 13.58 -5.15
CA GLY A 752 29.89 12.84 -4.49
C GLY A 752 29.37 13.53 -3.23
N THR A 753 29.91 14.65 -2.79
CA THR A 753 29.36 15.40 -1.66
C THR A 753 28.10 16.15 -2.05
N ILE A 754 27.18 16.36 -1.09
CA ILE A 754 26.03 17.25 -1.23
C ILE A 754 26.22 18.39 -0.24
N THR A 755 26.25 19.63 -0.74
CA THR A 755 26.47 20.83 0.11
C THR A 755 25.29 21.78 0.05
N GLY A 756 24.90 22.33 1.21
CA GLY A 756 23.87 23.38 1.28
C GLY A 756 24.36 24.66 0.60
N VAL A 757 23.53 25.26 -0.26
CA VAL A 757 23.90 26.52 -0.96
C VAL A 757 24.11 27.67 0.02
N ALA A 758 23.26 27.77 1.04
CA ALA A 758 23.36 28.83 2.05
C ALA A 758 24.53 28.62 3.02
N SER A 759 24.84 27.38 3.38
CA SER A 759 25.80 27.07 4.44
C SER A 759 27.20 26.71 3.94
N GLY A 760 27.30 26.17 2.73
CA GLY A 760 28.53 25.53 2.23
C GLY A 760 28.91 24.23 2.93
N LEU A 761 28.13 23.80 3.95
CA LEU A 761 28.36 22.59 4.74
C LEU A 761 27.85 21.34 4.00
N CYS A 762 28.50 20.21 4.29
CA CYS A 762 28.18 18.91 3.71
C CYS A 762 27.01 18.25 4.46
N LEU A 763 26.17 17.59 3.71
CA LEU A 763 25.16 16.66 4.23
C LEU A 763 25.86 15.36 4.69
N GLY A 764 25.69 15.00 5.96
CA GLY A 764 26.31 13.79 6.49
C GLY A 764 25.53 13.16 7.63
N PRO A 765 25.50 11.81 7.73
CA PRO A 765 24.82 11.12 8.82
C PRO A 765 25.64 11.13 10.10
N GLY A 766 24.96 11.05 11.25
CA GLY A 766 25.56 10.94 12.58
C GLY A 766 26.04 9.54 12.94
N GLY A 767 25.90 8.58 12.03
CA GLY A 767 26.31 7.18 12.19
C GLY A 767 26.10 6.38 10.91
N THR A 768 26.30 5.07 10.94
CA THR A 768 26.16 4.20 9.75
C THR A 768 24.96 3.26 9.81
N GLY A 769 24.22 3.20 10.94
CA GLY A 769 23.04 2.33 11.14
C GLY A 769 21.75 2.94 10.60
N ASN A 770 20.69 2.13 10.55
CA ASN A 770 19.32 2.62 10.34
C ASN A 770 18.94 3.64 11.42
N SER A 771 18.13 4.61 11.05
CA SER A 771 17.74 5.76 11.87
C SER A 771 18.88 6.71 12.24
N ALA A 772 20.09 6.57 11.67
CA ALA A 772 21.16 7.54 11.90
C ALA A 772 20.74 8.91 11.33
N PRO A 773 20.59 9.94 12.18
CA PRO A 773 20.08 11.24 11.74
C PRO A 773 21.07 11.94 10.82
N VAL A 774 20.56 12.63 9.81
CA VAL A 774 21.38 13.38 8.87
C VAL A 774 21.36 14.87 9.24
N THR A 775 22.55 15.49 9.20
CA THR A 775 22.79 16.87 9.60
C THR A 775 23.75 17.58 8.65
N LEU A 776 23.83 18.91 8.73
CA LEU A 776 24.90 19.70 8.14
C LEU A 776 26.21 19.50 8.93
N GLN A 777 27.31 19.27 8.25
CA GLN A 777 28.63 19.02 8.85
C GLN A 777 29.73 19.79 8.11
N ALA A 778 30.81 20.10 8.78
CA ALA A 778 31.99 20.60 8.09
C ALA A 778 32.46 19.56 7.05
N CYS A 779 32.74 19.98 5.82
CA CYS A 779 33.16 19.08 4.77
C CYS A 779 34.55 18.53 5.03
N THR A 780 34.67 17.24 5.18
CA THR A 780 35.94 16.53 5.43
C THR A 780 36.37 15.65 4.26
N GLY A 781 35.51 15.49 3.24
CA GLY A 781 35.71 14.59 2.12
C GLY A 781 35.63 13.09 2.45
N SER A 782 35.21 12.75 3.69
CA SER A 782 35.04 11.36 4.12
C SER A 782 33.93 10.64 3.32
N SER A 783 34.00 9.31 3.24
CA SER A 783 32.95 8.51 2.59
C SER A 783 31.58 8.68 3.24
N ALA A 784 31.51 9.04 4.52
CA ALA A 784 30.25 9.32 5.21
C ALA A 784 29.53 10.56 4.67
N GLN A 785 30.23 11.49 4.01
CA GLN A 785 29.64 12.70 3.41
C GLN A 785 29.42 12.57 1.89
N LYS A 786 29.67 11.37 1.33
CA LYS A 786 29.50 11.10 -0.09
C LYS A 786 28.24 10.31 -0.36
N TRP A 787 27.53 10.73 -1.39
CA TRP A 787 26.23 10.18 -1.79
C TRP A 787 26.27 9.78 -3.26
N ALA A 788 26.15 8.48 -3.52
CA ALA A 788 25.96 8.00 -4.88
C ALA A 788 24.49 8.18 -5.28
N ARG A 789 24.27 8.67 -6.47
CA ARG A 789 22.95 8.82 -7.10
C ARG A 789 22.72 7.63 -8.02
N SER A 790 21.72 6.80 -7.74
CA SER A 790 21.38 5.59 -8.51
C SER A 790 19.89 5.45 -8.76
#